data_e518910a762abb04c55e264e4360b125
#
_entry.id   e518910a762abb04c55e264e4360b125
#
_cell.length_a   1.000
_cell.length_b   1.000
_cell.length_c   1.000
_cell.angle_alpha   90.00
_cell.angle_beta   90.00
_cell.angle_gamma   90.00
#
_symmetry.space_group_name_H-M   'P 1'
#
loop_
_entity.id
_entity.type
_entity.pdbx_description
1 polymer ?
#
loop_
_entity_poly.entity_id
_entity_poly.type
_entity_poly.pdbx_seq_one_letter_code
_entity_poly.pdbx_strand_id
1 'polypeptide(L)'
;MRLLILTTVFFILSCEDSSVSSDDYFSPVPIDNFRLLDHSGKSHELFYYDDASAIVIMVHGNGCPIVRNALPDFNALKSGFENKNIRFFLLNSNLQDTRQSIAKEAEEWGITIPILVDESQLIGESLDLTRTAEILIIDPKTASIIYRGPLSNRIGYEVQKEQATQEYAADALQALLAGKKVLAADQATKGCLINFPHKDISTNEPISYVNDVAPILLNRCIRCHRDDGVAPWSMSSYDMVRGFGPMIREVVRLNRMPPWGADPHVGSWSNDFGLTVDEKKTLVHWIESGAIKDDGVDPLTVYEPPKNEWELGEPDMIIDVPPFKVPSTGLVEYQYPSLKNPLNKDVWVRAVSIKPGDPKAIHHMYAGVSLETLGGYIPQKHSRLMEGYLMLWTPGNNYAELPSETAIHLPKGAIINFEIHYTPYGKASTDNTQMALYFTDEPPKNILRYSEVRNEFLLIPSFDGDYLAQSYHWFDRDATLHMLLPHSHYRGKTAKYLLEYPNGEVKELLSVPKYNFNWQLGYHFEEPLAVPAGSRLIYQAAYDNSIYNPNNPDPSRDVPWGYQSTDEMLFGPFTFTWDDETVDNIFYNSQKMYYTRLMGAMDKNMDGELARTEINKGYRRIFYPLFFRGDKNQDDKLSYTELMSAIK
;
A
#
# COMPACT_ATOMS: atom_id res chain seq x y z
N MET A 1 -20.73 -98.28 -26.06
CA MET A 1 -20.81 -97.36 -24.92
C MET A 1 -19.69 -96.33 -25.08
N ARG A 2 -19.99 -95.19 -25.69
CA ARG A 2 -19.01 -94.12 -25.97
C ARG A 2 -19.18 -92.99 -24.94
N LEU A 3 -18.14 -92.73 -24.17
CA LEU A 3 -18.07 -91.70 -23.14
C LEU A 3 -17.75 -90.40 -23.79
N LEU A 4 -18.64 -89.41 -23.68
CA LEU A 4 -18.40 -88.03 -24.14
C LEU A 4 -17.75 -87.25 -22.98
N ILE A 5 -16.52 -86.75 -23.21
CA ILE A 5 -15.83 -85.85 -22.28
C ILE A 5 -16.14 -84.39 -22.73
N LEU A 6 -16.86 -83.64 -21.90
CA LEU A 6 -17.14 -82.20 -22.08
C LEU A 6 -15.96 -81.41 -21.45
N THR A 7 -15.19 -80.74 -22.29
CA THR A 7 -14.14 -79.88 -21.83
C THR A 7 -14.73 -78.45 -21.70
N THR A 8 -14.86 -77.97 -20.48
CA THR A 8 -15.25 -76.59 -20.18
C THR A 8 -14.04 -75.70 -20.23
N VAL A 9 -14.00 -74.78 -21.21
CA VAL A 9 -12.97 -73.76 -21.33
C VAL A 9 -13.40 -72.58 -20.48
N PHE A 10 -12.68 -72.32 -19.40
CA PHE A 10 -12.77 -71.08 -18.61
C PHE A 10 -12.00 -69.97 -19.34
N PHE A 11 -12.71 -68.96 -19.85
CA PHE A 11 -12.11 -67.69 -20.23
C PHE A 11 -11.86 -66.88 -18.95
N ILE A 12 -10.61 -66.75 -18.53
CA ILE A 12 -10.18 -65.79 -17.54
C ILE A 12 -10.07 -64.46 -18.27
N LEU A 13 -11.02 -63.54 -18.12
CA LEU A 13 -10.84 -62.14 -18.43
C LEU A 13 -9.82 -61.57 -17.41
N SER A 14 -8.57 -61.43 -17.81
CA SER A 14 -7.64 -60.61 -17.12
C SER A 14 -8.05 -59.16 -17.35
N CYS A 15 -8.61 -58.50 -16.33
CA CYS A 15 -8.55 -57.03 -16.24
C CYS A 15 -7.06 -56.66 -16.19
N GLU A 16 -6.52 -56.14 -17.25
CA GLU A 16 -5.27 -55.37 -17.21
C GLU A 16 -5.56 -54.14 -16.38
N ASP A 17 -5.19 -54.15 -15.09
CA ASP A 17 -4.92 -52.94 -14.33
C ASP A 17 -3.78 -52.22 -15.08
N SER A 18 -4.12 -51.20 -15.84
CA SER A 18 -3.13 -50.28 -16.39
C SER A 18 -2.44 -49.62 -15.19
N SER A 19 -1.31 -50.14 -14.79
CA SER A 19 -0.47 -49.59 -13.72
C SER A 19 0.01 -48.20 -14.19
N VAL A 20 -0.53 -47.17 -13.56
CA VAL A 20 -0.06 -45.77 -13.72
C VAL A 20 1.43 -45.73 -13.39
N SER A 21 2.27 -45.35 -14.35
CA SER A 21 3.71 -45.28 -14.15
C SER A 21 4.09 -44.06 -13.29
N SER A 22 5.30 -44.06 -12.74
CA SER A 22 5.79 -42.87 -11.99
C SER A 22 5.82 -41.61 -12.84
N ASP A 23 5.97 -41.73 -14.15
CA ASP A 23 6.10 -40.66 -15.13
C ASP A 23 4.75 -40.04 -15.52
N ASP A 24 3.64 -40.68 -15.14
CA ASP A 24 2.29 -40.14 -15.37
C ASP A 24 1.87 -39.08 -14.32
N TYR A 25 2.64 -38.91 -13.24
CA TYR A 25 2.35 -37.94 -12.20
C TYR A 25 3.08 -36.62 -12.43
N PHE A 26 2.41 -35.50 -12.12
CA PHE A 26 3.03 -34.19 -12.13
C PHE A 26 4.08 -34.06 -11.02
N SER A 27 5.28 -33.60 -11.37
CA SER A 27 6.34 -33.31 -10.40
C SER A 27 6.17 -31.89 -9.87
N PRO A 28 5.95 -31.69 -8.55
CA PRO A 28 5.79 -30.36 -7.97
C PRO A 28 6.98 -29.45 -8.26
N VAL A 29 6.70 -28.19 -8.62
CA VAL A 29 7.69 -27.16 -8.93
C VAL A 29 7.62 -26.09 -7.86
N PRO A 30 8.67 -25.88 -7.04
CA PRO A 30 8.73 -24.80 -6.05
C PRO A 30 8.60 -23.43 -6.70
N ILE A 31 7.92 -22.50 -6.02
CA ILE A 31 7.76 -21.12 -6.47
C ILE A 31 8.11 -20.13 -5.36
N ASP A 32 8.59 -18.97 -5.77
CA ASP A 32 8.82 -17.83 -4.88
C ASP A 32 7.50 -17.08 -4.59
N ASN A 33 7.46 -16.38 -3.46
CA ASN A 33 6.37 -15.44 -3.17
C ASN A 33 6.41 -14.24 -4.14
N PHE A 34 5.24 -13.74 -4.48
CA PHE A 34 5.09 -12.51 -5.27
C PHE A 34 3.86 -11.71 -4.83
N ARG A 35 3.86 -10.42 -5.17
CA ARG A 35 2.74 -9.52 -4.93
C ARG A 35 2.43 -8.72 -6.19
N LEU A 36 1.17 -8.77 -6.61
CA LEU A 36 0.65 -8.02 -7.75
C LEU A 36 -0.62 -7.27 -7.36
N LEU A 37 -0.88 -6.19 -8.08
CA LEU A 37 -2.20 -5.55 -8.08
C LEU A 37 -3.09 -6.28 -9.08
N ASP A 38 -4.38 -6.35 -8.79
CA ASP A 38 -5.35 -6.77 -9.79
C ASP A 38 -5.82 -5.58 -10.64
N HIS A 39 -6.63 -5.86 -11.65
CA HIS A 39 -7.19 -4.86 -12.56
C HIS A 39 -8.01 -3.76 -11.86
N SER A 40 -8.50 -4.01 -10.64
CA SER A 40 -9.23 -3.03 -9.82
C SER A 40 -8.31 -2.25 -8.85
N GLY A 41 -7.00 -2.58 -8.81
CA GLY A 41 -6.02 -1.97 -7.92
C GLY A 41 -5.93 -2.56 -6.53
N LYS A 42 -6.55 -3.71 -6.29
CA LYS A 42 -6.41 -4.44 -5.03
C LYS A 42 -5.12 -5.26 -5.04
N SER A 43 -4.38 -5.23 -3.93
CA SER A 43 -3.14 -5.98 -3.77
C SER A 43 -3.39 -7.43 -3.38
N HIS A 44 -2.69 -8.35 -4.04
CA HIS A 44 -2.70 -9.77 -3.77
C HIS A 44 -1.26 -10.27 -3.62
N GLU A 45 -0.96 -10.86 -2.47
CA GLU A 45 0.31 -11.51 -2.16
C GLU A 45 0.08 -13.01 -2.05
N LEU A 46 0.85 -13.83 -2.78
CA LEU A 46 0.57 -15.24 -2.91
C LEU A 46 0.57 -15.97 -1.55
N PHE A 47 1.60 -15.73 -0.71
CA PHE A 47 1.73 -16.41 0.58
C PHE A 47 0.84 -15.86 1.69
N TYR A 48 0.09 -14.78 1.43
CA TYR A 48 -0.98 -14.35 2.34
C TYR A 48 -2.13 -15.39 2.39
N TYR A 49 -2.23 -16.24 1.39
CA TYR A 49 -3.27 -17.27 1.29
C TYR A 49 -2.78 -18.66 1.72
N ASP A 50 -1.87 -18.73 2.71
CA ASP A 50 -1.27 -19.98 3.21
C ASP A 50 -2.30 -20.91 3.89
N ASP A 51 -3.43 -20.36 4.35
CA ASP A 51 -4.58 -21.11 4.88
C ASP A 51 -5.46 -21.75 3.79
N ALA A 52 -5.32 -21.33 2.53
CA ALA A 52 -6.11 -21.89 1.45
C ALA A 52 -5.77 -23.37 1.20
N SER A 53 -6.78 -24.12 0.77
CA SER A 53 -6.60 -25.52 0.37
C SER A 53 -5.89 -25.66 -0.97
N ALA A 54 -6.03 -24.66 -1.83
CA ALA A 54 -5.32 -24.49 -3.10
C ALA A 54 -5.44 -23.06 -3.60
N ILE A 55 -4.51 -22.66 -4.48
CA ILE A 55 -4.62 -21.43 -5.29
C ILE A 55 -4.65 -21.88 -6.76
N VAL A 56 -5.65 -21.42 -7.50
CA VAL A 56 -5.84 -21.74 -8.92
C VAL A 56 -5.66 -20.46 -9.74
N ILE A 57 -4.73 -20.49 -10.68
CA ILE A 57 -4.45 -19.37 -11.57
C ILE A 57 -4.70 -19.84 -13.00
N MET A 58 -5.53 -19.11 -13.77
CA MET A 58 -5.59 -19.25 -15.22
C MET A 58 -4.84 -18.09 -15.87
N VAL A 59 -3.95 -18.41 -16.80
CA VAL A 59 -3.18 -17.39 -17.52
C VAL A 59 -4.10 -16.66 -18.49
N HIS A 60 -4.18 -15.33 -18.35
CA HIS A 60 -5.05 -14.44 -19.10
C HIS A 60 -4.28 -13.71 -20.21
N GLY A 61 -4.99 -13.21 -21.21
CA GLY A 61 -4.52 -12.30 -22.23
C GLY A 61 -5.69 -11.63 -22.91
N ASN A 62 -5.64 -10.31 -23.05
CA ASN A 62 -6.71 -9.54 -23.67
C ASN A 62 -7.01 -10.00 -25.09
N GLY A 63 -8.30 -10.09 -25.43
CA GLY A 63 -8.75 -10.50 -26.74
C GLY A 63 -8.48 -11.96 -27.11
N CYS A 64 -7.92 -12.77 -26.21
CA CYS A 64 -7.62 -14.17 -26.48
C CYS A 64 -8.89 -15.01 -26.61
N PRO A 65 -9.23 -15.58 -27.80
CA PRO A 65 -10.46 -16.34 -27.97
C PRO A 65 -10.46 -17.64 -27.15
N ILE A 66 -9.31 -18.21 -26.87
CA ILE A 66 -9.19 -19.43 -26.07
C ILE A 66 -9.54 -19.11 -24.61
N VAL A 67 -9.02 -18.01 -24.05
CA VAL A 67 -9.36 -17.55 -22.69
C VAL A 67 -10.87 -17.27 -22.60
N ARG A 68 -11.42 -16.51 -23.55
CA ARG A 68 -12.85 -16.17 -23.60
C ARG A 68 -13.72 -17.42 -23.58
N ASN A 69 -13.35 -18.45 -24.35
CA ASN A 69 -14.06 -19.71 -24.42
C ASN A 69 -13.85 -20.59 -23.18
N ALA A 70 -12.75 -20.40 -22.43
CA ALA A 70 -12.46 -21.12 -21.19
C ALA A 70 -13.12 -20.51 -19.94
N LEU A 71 -13.45 -19.21 -19.96
CA LEU A 71 -14.01 -18.51 -18.80
C LEU A 71 -15.27 -19.15 -18.21
N PRO A 72 -16.27 -19.60 -19.02
CA PRO A 72 -17.44 -20.29 -18.48
C PRO A 72 -17.08 -21.57 -17.70
N ASP A 73 -16.16 -22.38 -18.23
CA ASP A 73 -15.71 -23.62 -17.58
C ASP A 73 -14.88 -23.31 -16.34
N PHE A 74 -14.05 -22.26 -16.35
CA PHE A 74 -13.28 -21.84 -15.20
C PHE A 74 -14.18 -21.30 -14.08
N ASN A 75 -15.25 -20.59 -14.41
CA ASN A 75 -16.28 -20.18 -13.45
C ASN A 75 -17.03 -21.40 -12.90
N ALA A 76 -17.34 -22.42 -13.74
CA ALA A 76 -17.96 -23.67 -13.30
C ALA A 76 -17.02 -24.44 -12.34
N LEU A 77 -15.73 -24.50 -12.64
CA LEU A 77 -14.73 -25.07 -11.74
C LEU A 77 -14.75 -24.35 -10.39
N LYS A 78 -14.69 -23.03 -10.38
CA LYS A 78 -14.76 -22.22 -9.14
C LYS A 78 -16.01 -22.53 -8.33
N SER A 79 -17.18 -22.56 -8.99
CA SER A 79 -18.47 -22.87 -8.32
C SER A 79 -18.50 -24.29 -7.76
N GLY A 80 -17.92 -25.26 -8.48
CA GLY A 80 -17.85 -26.66 -8.04
C GLY A 80 -17.01 -26.87 -6.76
N PHE A 81 -16.14 -25.93 -6.43
CA PHE A 81 -15.26 -25.97 -5.25
C PHE A 81 -15.50 -24.82 -4.26
N GLU A 82 -16.64 -24.12 -4.32
CA GLU A 82 -16.95 -22.93 -3.52
C GLU A 82 -16.72 -23.13 -2.01
N ASN A 83 -17.05 -24.32 -1.47
CA ASN A 83 -16.93 -24.63 -0.04
C ASN A 83 -15.58 -25.27 0.36
N LYS A 84 -14.54 -25.16 -0.48
CA LYS A 84 -13.25 -25.86 -0.27
C LYS A 84 -12.10 -24.94 0.09
N ASN A 85 -12.35 -23.66 0.42
CA ASN A 85 -11.33 -22.65 0.70
C ASN A 85 -10.24 -22.60 -0.38
N ILE A 86 -10.65 -22.51 -1.65
CA ILE A 86 -9.76 -22.38 -2.81
C ILE A 86 -9.81 -20.92 -3.30
N ARG A 87 -8.65 -20.37 -3.61
CA ARG A 87 -8.52 -19.04 -4.22
C ARG A 87 -8.38 -19.15 -5.73
N PHE A 88 -9.15 -18.33 -6.46
CA PHE A 88 -9.13 -18.31 -7.93
C PHE A 88 -8.69 -16.95 -8.42
N PHE A 89 -7.73 -16.93 -9.34
CA PHE A 89 -7.19 -15.75 -9.99
C PHE A 89 -7.04 -15.96 -11.48
N LEU A 90 -7.02 -14.87 -12.22
CA LEU A 90 -6.45 -14.77 -13.55
C LEU A 90 -5.09 -14.06 -13.43
N LEU A 91 -4.12 -14.36 -14.30
CA LEU A 91 -2.81 -13.70 -14.33
C LEU A 91 -2.52 -13.25 -15.75
N ASN A 92 -2.36 -11.94 -15.94
CA ASN A 92 -1.97 -11.36 -17.22
C ASN A 92 -0.52 -10.86 -17.15
N SER A 93 0.35 -11.51 -17.94
CA SER A 93 1.76 -11.15 -18.12
C SER A 93 2.07 -10.78 -19.59
N ASN A 94 1.07 -10.33 -20.37
CA ASN A 94 1.30 -9.92 -21.76
C ASN A 94 1.79 -8.48 -21.80
N LEU A 95 2.89 -8.26 -22.51
CA LEU A 95 3.56 -6.96 -22.63
C LEU A 95 2.65 -5.85 -23.20
N GLN A 96 1.75 -6.21 -24.12
CA GLN A 96 0.86 -5.26 -24.79
C GLN A 96 -0.39 -4.89 -23.98
N ASP A 97 -0.68 -5.60 -22.90
CA ASP A 97 -1.87 -5.41 -22.10
C ASP A 97 -1.60 -4.44 -20.95
N THR A 98 -2.38 -3.37 -20.89
CA THR A 98 -2.32 -2.40 -19.79
C THR A 98 -3.39 -2.69 -18.75
N ARG A 99 -3.19 -2.28 -17.51
CA ARG A 99 -4.21 -2.41 -16.45
C ARG A 99 -5.56 -1.84 -16.89
N GLN A 100 -5.55 -0.70 -17.59
CA GLN A 100 -6.78 -0.08 -18.10
C GLN A 100 -7.46 -0.96 -19.16
N SER A 101 -6.70 -1.53 -20.11
CA SER A 101 -7.27 -2.41 -21.13
C SER A 101 -7.80 -3.71 -20.54
N ILE A 102 -7.14 -4.24 -19.51
CA ILE A 102 -7.58 -5.44 -18.77
C ILE A 102 -8.87 -5.15 -18.00
N ALA A 103 -8.95 -4.02 -17.30
CA ALA A 103 -10.15 -3.62 -16.57
C ALA A 103 -11.35 -3.44 -17.49
N LYS A 104 -11.15 -2.83 -18.66
CA LYS A 104 -12.17 -2.66 -19.68
C LYS A 104 -12.69 -4.01 -20.21
N GLU A 105 -11.79 -4.94 -20.54
CA GLU A 105 -12.21 -6.27 -20.99
C GLU A 105 -12.92 -7.05 -19.89
N ALA A 106 -12.47 -6.92 -18.63
CA ALA A 106 -13.13 -7.54 -17.49
C ALA A 106 -14.57 -7.07 -17.34
N GLU A 107 -14.84 -5.78 -17.52
CA GLU A 107 -16.20 -5.22 -17.53
C GLU A 107 -17.02 -5.75 -18.72
N GLU A 108 -16.46 -5.69 -19.94
CA GLU A 108 -17.14 -6.13 -21.17
C GLU A 108 -17.52 -7.63 -21.13
N TRP A 109 -16.68 -8.47 -20.54
CA TRP A 109 -16.91 -9.92 -20.47
C TRP A 109 -17.54 -10.38 -19.14
N GLY A 110 -17.81 -9.45 -18.22
CA GLY A 110 -18.38 -9.76 -16.90
C GLY A 110 -17.47 -10.62 -16.02
N ILE A 111 -16.16 -10.41 -16.10
CA ILE A 111 -15.18 -11.17 -15.31
C ILE A 111 -15.20 -10.65 -13.88
N THR A 112 -15.57 -11.52 -12.94
CA THR A 112 -15.60 -11.20 -11.49
C THR A 112 -14.42 -11.77 -10.71
N ILE A 113 -13.61 -12.63 -11.35
CA ILE A 113 -12.39 -13.18 -10.77
C ILE A 113 -11.29 -12.13 -10.88
N PRO A 114 -10.52 -11.84 -9.80
CA PRO A 114 -9.42 -10.88 -9.88
C PRO A 114 -8.41 -11.25 -10.96
N ILE A 115 -8.08 -10.30 -11.85
CA ILE A 115 -7.04 -10.46 -12.87
C ILE A 115 -5.78 -9.77 -12.34
N LEU A 116 -4.80 -10.56 -11.90
CA LEU A 116 -3.50 -10.06 -11.46
C LEU A 116 -2.74 -9.47 -12.66
N VAL A 117 -2.23 -8.26 -12.50
CA VAL A 117 -1.56 -7.51 -13.58
C VAL A 117 -0.05 -7.54 -13.37
N ASP A 118 0.67 -8.28 -14.20
CA ASP A 118 2.13 -8.41 -14.16
C ASP A 118 2.78 -7.56 -15.26
N GLU A 119 2.72 -6.24 -15.10
CA GLU A 119 3.30 -5.27 -16.06
C GLU A 119 4.80 -5.46 -16.27
N SER A 120 5.49 -5.88 -15.24
CA SER A 120 6.93 -6.16 -15.32
C SER A 120 7.25 -7.47 -16.05
N GLN A 121 6.30 -8.35 -16.24
CA GLN A 121 6.45 -9.72 -16.71
C GLN A 121 7.33 -10.63 -15.80
N LEU A 122 7.90 -10.09 -14.73
CA LEU A 122 8.82 -10.81 -13.85
C LEU A 122 8.17 -12.03 -13.16
N ILE A 123 6.87 -11.98 -12.93
CA ILE A 123 6.14 -13.09 -12.32
C ILE A 123 5.84 -14.16 -13.37
N GLY A 124 5.39 -13.77 -14.57
CA GLY A 124 5.22 -14.69 -15.69
C GLY A 124 6.50 -15.41 -16.04
N GLU A 125 7.64 -14.70 -16.07
CA GLU A 125 8.97 -15.28 -16.28
C GLU A 125 9.37 -16.26 -15.17
N SER A 126 9.13 -15.90 -13.91
CA SER A 126 9.47 -16.76 -12.76
C SER A 126 8.60 -18.02 -12.66
N LEU A 127 7.38 -17.94 -13.14
CA LEU A 127 6.45 -19.06 -13.25
C LEU A 127 6.64 -19.84 -14.56
N ASP A 128 7.56 -19.45 -15.42
CA ASP A 128 7.84 -20.06 -16.74
C ASP A 128 6.56 -20.19 -17.59
N LEU A 129 5.77 -19.12 -17.66
CA LEU A 129 4.53 -19.10 -18.44
C LEU A 129 4.87 -19.11 -19.94
N THR A 130 4.10 -19.87 -20.72
CA THR A 130 4.29 -19.95 -22.16
C THR A 130 3.06 -19.55 -22.96
N ARG A 131 1.86 -19.78 -22.42
CA ARG A 131 0.60 -19.60 -23.14
C ARG A 131 -0.50 -19.08 -22.24
N THR A 132 -1.43 -18.35 -22.84
CA THR A 132 -2.71 -18.04 -22.21
C THR A 132 -3.58 -19.30 -22.03
N ALA A 133 -4.60 -19.23 -21.16
CA ALA A 133 -5.49 -20.34 -20.79
C ALA A 133 -4.79 -21.54 -20.12
N GLU A 134 -3.49 -21.44 -19.80
CA GLU A 134 -2.81 -22.41 -18.96
C GLU A 134 -3.33 -22.30 -17.52
N ILE A 135 -3.58 -23.45 -16.88
CA ILE A 135 -3.96 -23.53 -15.49
C ILE A 135 -2.74 -23.92 -14.65
N LEU A 136 -2.51 -23.14 -13.60
CA LEU A 136 -1.59 -23.48 -12.52
C LEU A 136 -2.41 -23.75 -11.26
N ILE A 137 -2.18 -24.89 -10.62
CA ILE A 137 -2.71 -25.18 -9.28
C ILE A 137 -1.52 -25.23 -8.32
N ILE A 138 -1.59 -24.37 -7.31
CA ILE A 138 -0.55 -24.19 -6.31
C ILE A 138 -1.05 -24.77 -4.99
N ASP A 139 -0.23 -25.60 -4.36
CA ASP A 139 -0.38 -25.96 -2.96
C ASP A 139 0.32 -24.90 -2.09
N PRO A 140 -0.42 -24.04 -1.38
CA PRO A 140 0.19 -22.98 -0.58
C PRO A 140 1.03 -23.49 0.60
N LYS A 141 0.76 -24.72 1.08
CA LYS A 141 1.49 -25.32 2.21
C LYS A 141 2.93 -25.72 1.84
N THR A 142 3.12 -26.12 0.59
CA THR A 142 4.44 -26.53 0.08
C THR A 142 5.06 -25.46 -0.81
N ALA A 143 4.36 -24.33 -1.04
CA ALA A 143 4.75 -23.28 -1.97
C ALA A 143 5.16 -23.84 -3.34
N SER A 144 4.33 -24.74 -3.90
CA SER A 144 4.68 -25.45 -5.13
C SER A 144 3.50 -25.52 -6.09
N ILE A 145 3.79 -25.39 -7.39
CA ILE A 145 2.85 -25.75 -8.44
C ILE A 145 2.73 -27.29 -8.44
N ILE A 146 1.52 -27.80 -8.24
CA ILE A 146 1.24 -29.25 -8.22
C ILE A 146 0.48 -29.71 -9.47
N TYR A 147 0.05 -28.78 -10.30
CA TYR A 147 -0.52 -29.03 -11.61
C TYR A 147 -0.23 -27.85 -12.54
N ARG A 148 0.13 -28.16 -13.77
CA ARG A 148 0.26 -27.23 -14.90
C ARG A 148 -0.30 -27.89 -16.14
N GLY A 149 -1.21 -27.24 -16.83
CA GLY A 149 -1.80 -27.81 -18.04
C GLY A 149 -3.11 -27.12 -18.46
N PRO A 150 -3.87 -27.74 -19.38
CA PRO A 150 -5.18 -27.24 -19.78
C PRO A 150 -6.22 -27.40 -18.68
N LEU A 151 -7.29 -26.59 -18.74
CA LEU A 151 -8.45 -26.74 -17.86
C LEU A 151 -9.14 -28.10 -18.07
N SER A 152 -9.38 -28.44 -19.35
CA SER A 152 -10.02 -29.69 -19.80
C SER A 152 -9.59 -29.98 -21.24
N ASN A 153 -10.07 -31.08 -21.80
CA ASN A 153 -9.86 -31.41 -23.23
C ASN A 153 -10.97 -30.87 -24.14
N ARG A 154 -11.79 -29.90 -23.69
CA ARG A 154 -12.89 -29.32 -24.45
C ARG A 154 -12.43 -28.36 -25.54
N ILE A 155 -11.46 -27.52 -25.23
CA ILE A 155 -11.03 -26.40 -26.08
C ILE A 155 -9.85 -26.79 -26.98
N GLY A 156 -10.02 -26.64 -28.29
CA GLY A 156 -8.97 -26.73 -29.29
C GLY A 156 -8.85 -25.44 -30.11
N TYR A 157 -7.83 -25.35 -30.98
CA TYR A 157 -7.65 -24.19 -31.86
C TYR A 157 -8.72 -24.09 -32.95
N GLU A 158 -9.10 -25.23 -33.52
CA GLU A 158 -10.01 -25.28 -34.67
C GLU A 158 -11.41 -25.74 -34.27
N VAL A 159 -11.50 -26.67 -33.33
CA VAL A 159 -12.77 -27.30 -32.93
C VAL A 159 -12.88 -27.32 -31.41
N GLN A 160 -14.04 -26.94 -30.93
CA GLN A 160 -14.42 -27.10 -29.54
C GLN A 160 -15.40 -28.27 -29.42
N LYS A 161 -15.19 -29.11 -28.42
CA LYS A 161 -16.15 -30.15 -28.06
C LYS A 161 -17.36 -29.51 -27.36
N GLU A 162 -18.52 -30.10 -27.50
CA GLU A 162 -19.71 -29.68 -26.76
C GLU A 162 -19.51 -29.83 -25.25
N GLN A 163 -18.89 -30.95 -24.83
CA GLN A 163 -18.53 -31.25 -23.45
C GLN A 163 -17.11 -31.81 -23.36
N ALA A 164 -16.43 -31.55 -22.27
CA ALA A 164 -15.18 -32.21 -21.95
C ALA A 164 -15.43 -33.70 -21.66
N THR A 165 -14.48 -34.52 -22.05
CA THR A 165 -14.42 -35.97 -21.65
C THR A 165 -13.31 -36.19 -20.61
N GLN A 166 -12.49 -35.17 -20.34
CA GLN A 166 -11.43 -35.16 -19.33
C GLN A 166 -11.35 -33.76 -18.72
N GLU A 167 -11.49 -33.68 -17.39
CA GLU A 167 -11.53 -32.44 -16.61
C GLU A 167 -10.25 -32.31 -15.77
N TYR A 168 -9.12 -32.08 -16.42
CA TYR A 168 -7.77 -32.15 -15.80
C TYR A 168 -7.60 -31.32 -14.54
N ALA A 169 -8.05 -30.05 -14.55
CA ALA A 169 -7.91 -29.16 -13.40
C ALA A 169 -8.81 -29.60 -12.22
N ALA A 170 -10.02 -30.09 -12.52
CA ALA A 170 -10.93 -30.59 -11.49
C ALA A 170 -10.37 -31.88 -10.85
N ASP A 171 -9.84 -32.80 -11.68
CA ASP A 171 -9.23 -34.05 -11.21
C ASP A 171 -7.98 -33.76 -10.35
N ALA A 172 -7.16 -32.79 -10.74
CA ALA A 172 -5.98 -32.32 -10.00
C ALA A 172 -6.37 -31.73 -8.63
N LEU A 173 -7.41 -30.88 -8.57
CA LEU A 173 -7.93 -30.34 -7.31
C LEU A 173 -8.49 -31.44 -6.40
N GLN A 174 -9.23 -32.39 -6.95
CA GLN A 174 -9.77 -33.52 -6.17
C GLN A 174 -8.63 -34.38 -5.60
N ALA A 175 -7.58 -34.64 -6.40
CA ALA A 175 -6.42 -35.40 -5.95
C ALA A 175 -5.68 -34.67 -4.82
N LEU A 176 -5.43 -33.35 -4.95
CA LEU A 176 -4.81 -32.52 -3.90
C LEU A 176 -5.61 -32.58 -2.60
N LEU A 177 -6.91 -32.31 -2.68
CA LEU A 177 -7.81 -32.30 -1.51
C LEU A 177 -7.92 -33.68 -0.83
N ALA A 178 -7.71 -34.77 -1.60
CA ALA A 178 -7.68 -36.13 -1.08
C ALA A 178 -6.28 -36.56 -0.61
N GLY A 179 -5.27 -35.71 -0.66
CA GLY A 179 -3.87 -36.03 -0.32
C GLY A 179 -3.22 -37.05 -1.26
N LYS A 180 -3.70 -37.13 -2.51
CA LYS A 180 -3.19 -38.05 -3.53
C LYS A 180 -2.22 -37.30 -4.48
N LYS A 181 -1.38 -38.07 -5.17
CA LYS A 181 -0.54 -37.52 -6.25
C LYS A 181 -1.41 -37.04 -7.42
N VAL A 182 -1.04 -35.93 -7.99
CA VAL A 182 -1.73 -35.30 -9.14
C VAL A 182 -1.18 -35.90 -10.43
N LEU A 183 -2.06 -36.32 -11.35
CA LEU A 183 -1.67 -36.78 -12.67
C LEU A 183 -1.32 -35.60 -13.58
N ALA A 184 -0.30 -35.76 -14.40
CA ALA A 184 0.01 -34.83 -15.48
C ALA A 184 -1.07 -34.89 -16.57
N ALA A 185 -1.32 -33.76 -17.24
CA ALA A 185 -2.21 -33.76 -18.40
C ALA A 185 -1.54 -34.49 -19.58
N ASP A 186 -2.30 -35.28 -20.30
CA ASP A 186 -1.83 -36.04 -21.47
C ASP A 186 -1.74 -35.20 -22.75
N GLN A 187 -2.12 -33.92 -22.67
CA GLN A 187 -2.02 -32.96 -23.78
C GLN A 187 -1.56 -31.58 -23.34
N ALA A 188 -0.92 -30.88 -24.25
CA ALA A 188 -0.48 -29.51 -24.03
C ALA A 188 -1.64 -28.51 -24.04
N THR A 189 -1.53 -27.43 -23.24
CA THR A 189 -2.47 -26.32 -23.24
C THR A 189 -2.57 -25.68 -24.61
N LYS A 190 -3.78 -25.34 -25.02
CA LYS A 190 -4.08 -24.53 -26.20
C LYS A 190 -4.27 -23.09 -25.72
N GLY A 191 -3.58 -22.14 -26.39
CA GLY A 191 -3.61 -20.73 -26.04
C GLY A 191 -2.64 -19.91 -26.87
N CYS A 192 -2.72 -18.58 -26.78
CA CYS A 192 -1.79 -17.68 -27.44
C CYS A 192 -0.43 -17.72 -26.75
N LEU A 193 0.65 -17.64 -27.52
CA LEU A 193 2.00 -17.54 -26.95
C LEU A 193 2.18 -16.20 -26.22
N ILE A 194 2.86 -16.24 -25.09
CA ILE A 194 3.31 -15.06 -24.36
C ILE A 194 4.77 -14.83 -24.73
N ASN A 195 5.11 -13.57 -24.99
CA ASN A 195 6.47 -13.18 -25.32
C ASN A 195 7.11 -12.45 -24.14
N PHE A 196 8.35 -12.82 -23.79
CA PHE A 196 9.17 -12.21 -22.74
C PHE A 196 10.45 -11.61 -23.32
N PRO A 197 10.37 -10.53 -24.14
CA PRO A 197 11.50 -10.02 -24.90
C PRO A 197 12.65 -9.52 -24.04
N HIS A 198 12.38 -9.00 -22.84
CA HIS A 198 13.43 -8.52 -21.94
C HIS A 198 14.27 -9.66 -21.36
N LYS A 199 13.66 -10.80 -21.04
CA LYS A 199 14.38 -12.01 -20.63
C LYS A 199 15.30 -12.51 -21.75
N ASP A 200 14.80 -12.53 -22.98
CA ASP A 200 15.55 -12.96 -24.15
C ASP A 200 16.74 -12.03 -24.45
N ILE A 201 16.53 -10.71 -24.34
CA ILE A 201 17.60 -9.71 -24.52
C ILE A 201 18.64 -9.84 -23.43
N SER A 202 18.26 -9.89 -22.15
CA SER A 202 19.20 -9.98 -21.02
C SER A 202 20.02 -11.27 -21.02
N THR A 203 19.55 -12.32 -21.68
CA THR A 203 20.28 -13.57 -21.88
C THR A 203 21.38 -13.41 -22.94
N ASN A 204 21.16 -12.56 -23.95
CA ASN A 204 22.07 -12.36 -25.07
C ASN A 204 22.99 -11.14 -24.91
N GLU A 205 22.53 -10.10 -24.18
CA GLU A 205 23.26 -8.86 -23.92
C GLU A 205 23.40 -8.69 -22.40
N PRO A 206 24.59 -8.92 -21.82
CA PRO A 206 24.77 -8.82 -20.35
C PRO A 206 24.47 -7.43 -19.84
N ILE A 207 23.67 -7.34 -18.77
CA ILE A 207 23.36 -6.10 -18.07
C ILE A 207 24.62 -5.60 -17.36
N SER A 208 25.00 -4.35 -17.62
CA SER A 208 26.17 -3.71 -17.01
C SER A 208 25.89 -3.35 -15.56
N TYR A 209 26.72 -3.86 -14.66
CA TYR A 209 26.64 -3.39 -13.25
C TYR A 209 26.95 -1.90 -13.14
N VAL A 210 28.01 -1.44 -13.82
CA VAL A 210 28.51 -0.06 -13.70
C VAL A 210 27.54 0.95 -14.32
N ASN A 211 26.97 0.63 -15.49
CA ASN A 211 26.18 1.59 -16.27
C ASN A 211 24.67 1.45 -16.06
N ASP A 212 24.15 0.27 -15.71
CA ASP A 212 22.71 0.02 -15.62
C ASP A 212 22.27 -0.18 -14.17
N VAL A 213 22.97 -1.00 -13.38
CA VAL A 213 22.56 -1.38 -12.03
C VAL A 213 22.95 -0.35 -10.98
N ALA A 214 24.23 0.06 -10.95
CA ALA A 214 24.72 0.97 -9.93
C ALA A 214 24.00 2.34 -9.93
N PRO A 215 23.64 2.94 -11.07
CA PRO A 215 22.82 4.16 -11.08
C PRO A 215 21.44 3.98 -10.42
N ILE A 216 20.78 2.84 -10.61
CA ILE A 216 19.51 2.54 -9.94
C ILE A 216 19.71 2.47 -8.43
N LEU A 217 20.75 1.76 -7.97
CA LEU A 217 21.06 1.64 -6.54
C LEU A 217 21.36 2.99 -5.90
N LEU A 218 22.16 3.84 -6.58
CA LEU A 218 22.51 5.18 -6.13
C LEU A 218 21.28 6.11 -6.04
N ASN A 219 20.35 6.00 -6.98
CA ASN A 219 19.18 6.88 -7.03
C ASN A 219 18.04 6.42 -6.12
N ARG A 220 17.83 5.10 -5.97
CA ARG A 220 16.65 4.52 -5.33
C ARG A 220 16.90 3.93 -3.95
N CYS A 221 18.14 3.46 -3.67
CA CYS A 221 18.43 2.63 -2.50
C CYS A 221 19.38 3.29 -1.50
N ILE A 222 20.44 3.97 -1.99
CA ILE A 222 21.55 4.47 -1.15
C ILE A 222 21.10 5.52 -0.12
N ARG A 223 20.00 6.23 -0.37
CA ARG A 223 19.45 7.21 0.58
C ARG A 223 19.23 6.63 1.99
N CYS A 224 18.92 5.33 2.06
CA CYS A 224 18.73 4.58 3.31
C CYS A 224 19.85 3.56 3.55
N HIS A 225 20.34 2.89 2.48
CA HIS A 225 21.34 1.82 2.52
C HIS A 225 22.77 2.36 2.39
N ARG A 226 23.15 3.30 3.24
CA ARG A 226 24.51 3.88 3.35
C ARG A 226 25.06 3.71 4.76
N ASP A 227 26.35 3.94 4.93
CA ASP A 227 26.94 4.02 6.25
C ASP A 227 26.24 5.16 7.03
N ASP A 228 25.95 4.92 8.30
CA ASP A 228 25.15 5.79 9.17
C ASP A 228 23.70 6.01 8.72
N GLY A 229 23.23 5.29 7.69
CA GLY A 229 21.83 5.27 7.27
C GLY A 229 20.93 4.43 8.18
N VAL A 230 19.63 4.52 7.94
CA VAL A 230 18.60 3.81 8.73
C VAL A 230 18.46 2.33 8.36
N ALA A 231 18.92 1.93 7.17
CA ALA A 231 18.80 0.55 6.71
C ALA A 231 19.73 -0.40 7.51
N PRO A 232 19.38 -1.69 7.62
CA PRO A 232 20.13 -2.65 8.43
C PRO A 232 21.53 -2.98 7.88
N TRP A 233 21.79 -2.66 6.61
CA TRP A 233 23.08 -2.87 5.93
C TRP A 233 23.34 -1.77 4.90
N SER A 234 24.62 -1.51 4.61
CA SER A 234 25.05 -0.49 3.65
C SER A 234 25.38 -1.09 2.29
N MET A 235 24.89 -0.47 1.21
CA MET A 235 25.27 -0.79 -0.18
C MET A 235 26.58 -0.10 -0.54
N SER A 236 27.67 -0.43 0.18
CA SER A 236 28.97 0.24 0.06
C SER A 236 29.84 -0.30 -1.07
N SER A 237 29.47 -1.42 -1.70
CA SER A 237 30.23 -2.02 -2.79
C SER A 237 29.43 -3.05 -3.57
N TYR A 238 29.91 -3.38 -4.77
CA TYR A 238 29.40 -4.47 -5.58
C TYR A 238 29.29 -5.79 -4.81
N ASP A 239 30.33 -6.18 -4.07
CA ASP A 239 30.34 -7.44 -3.31
C ASP A 239 29.23 -7.50 -2.28
N MET A 240 28.95 -6.38 -1.59
CA MET A 240 27.83 -6.27 -0.67
C MET A 240 26.50 -6.47 -1.40
N VAL A 241 26.28 -5.77 -2.49
CA VAL A 241 25.03 -5.87 -3.27
C VAL A 241 24.85 -7.27 -3.83
N ARG A 242 25.91 -7.87 -4.40
CA ARG A 242 25.87 -9.25 -4.92
C ARG A 242 25.54 -10.25 -3.82
N GLY A 243 26.12 -10.09 -2.63
CA GLY A 243 25.86 -10.96 -1.48
C GLY A 243 24.37 -10.92 -1.03
N PHE A 244 23.73 -9.78 -1.15
CA PHE A 244 22.30 -9.61 -0.88
C PHE A 244 21.39 -9.78 -2.11
N GLY A 245 21.93 -10.19 -3.26
CA GLY A 245 21.18 -10.34 -4.50
C GLY A 245 19.87 -11.13 -4.37
N PRO A 246 19.84 -12.34 -3.77
CA PRO A 246 18.60 -13.08 -3.57
C PRO A 246 17.54 -12.31 -2.78
N MET A 247 17.95 -11.57 -1.72
CA MET A 247 17.06 -10.74 -0.92
C MET A 247 16.55 -9.54 -1.74
N ILE A 248 17.43 -8.88 -2.51
CA ILE A 248 17.05 -7.75 -3.39
C ILE A 248 15.99 -8.22 -4.40
N ARG A 249 16.22 -9.36 -5.06
CA ARG A 249 15.23 -9.95 -5.99
C ARG A 249 13.87 -10.17 -5.33
N GLU A 250 13.86 -10.78 -4.15
CA GLU A 250 12.63 -11.03 -3.40
C GLU A 250 11.87 -9.74 -3.07
N VAL A 251 12.54 -8.75 -2.47
CA VAL A 251 11.87 -7.52 -2.04
C VAL A 251 11.40 -6.66 -3.21
N VAL A 252 12.06 -6.74 -4.38
CA VAL A 252 11.63 -6.08 -5.62
C VAL A 252 10.37 -6.75 -6.18
N ARG A 253 10.32 -8.10 -6.27
CA ARG A 253 9.14 -8.85 -6.72
C ARG A 253 7.93 -8.68 -5.80
N LEU A 254 8.17 -8.47 -4.51
CA LEU A 254 7.13 -8.18 -3.51
C LEU A 254 6.77 -6.70 -3.44
N ASN A 255 7.43 -5.82 -4.20
CA ASN A 255 7.31 -4.36 -4.08
C ASN A 255 7.44 -3.90 -2.61
N ARG A 256 8.36 -4.50 -1.84
CA ARG A 256 8.70 -4.13 -0.46
C ARG A 256 9.77 -3.06 -0.38
N MET A 257 10.67 -3.04 -1.36
CA MET A 257 11.75 -2.06 -1.48
C MET A 257 11.88 -1.57 -2.93
N PRO A 258 12.09 -0.26 -3.11
CA PRO A 258 11.99 0.80 -2.11
C PRO A 258 10.61 0.83 -1.45
N PRO A 259 10.47 1.38 -0.22
CA PRO A 259 9.21 1.35 0.51
C PRO A 259 8.22 2.43 0.01
N TRP A 260 7.93 2.45 -1.26
CA TRP A 260 6.95 3.32 -1.91
C TRP A 260 5.64 2.57 -2.12
N GLY A 261 4.59 3.02 -1.42
CA GLY A 261 3.33 2.28 -1.35
C GLY A 261 2.24 2.76 -2.31
N ALA A 262 2.42 3.90 -3.00
CA ALA A 262 1.41 4.41 -3.91
C ALA A 262 1.23 3.50 -5.13
N ASP A 263 -0.01 3.34 -5.56
CA ASP A 263 -0.34 2.71 -6.83
C ASP A 263 0.20 3.58 -7.99
N PRO A 264 1.08 3.07 -8.86
CA PRO A 264 1.71 3.85 -9.92
C PRO A 264 0.73 4.40 -10.96
N HIS A 265 -0.52 3.94 -10.97
CA HIS A 265 -1.57 4.42 -11.87
C HIS A 265 -2.47 5.50 -11.25
N VAL A 266 -2.21 5.92 -10.01
CA VAL A 266 -3.02 6.90 -9.27
C VAL A 266 -2.16 8.03 -8.74
N GLY A 267 -2.37 9.22 -9.25
CA GLY A 267 -1.61 10.42 -8.88
C GLY A 267 -0.23 10.51 -9.52
N SER A 268 0.43 11.67 -9.33
CA SER A 268 1.83 11.94 -9.71
C SER A 268 2.51 12.66 -8.55
N TRP A 269 3.70 12.20 -8.17
CA TRP A 269 4.32 12.58 -6.91
C TRP A 269 5.74 13.09 -7.13
N SER A 270 6.03 14.33 -6.73
CA SER A 270 7.35 14.93 -6.85
C SER A 270 8.44 14.22 -6.04
N ASN A 271 8.05 13.48 -5.02
CA ASN A 271 8.95 12.73 -4.16
C ASN A 271 8.92 11.21 -4.41
N ASP A 272 8.48 10.75 -5.60
CA ASP A 272 8.47 9.33 -5.95
C ASP A 272 9.89 8.76 -6.05
N PHE A 273 10.18 7.79 -5.20
CA PHE A 273 11.42 7.02 -5.22
C PHE A 273 11.17 5.52 -5.48
N GLY A 274 9.97 5.14 -5.90
CA GLY A 274 9.65 3.79 -6.35
C GLY A 274 10.47 3.38 -7.57
N LEU A 275 10.60 2.09 -7.81
CA LEU A 275 11.24 1.58 -9.02
C LEU A 275 10.26 1.62 -10.19
N THR A 276 10.73 2.09 -11.33
CA THR A 276 10.02 1.91 -12.59
C THR A 276 9.99 0.44 -13.00
N VAL A 277 9.15 0.09 -13.97
CA VAL A 277 9.08 -1.28 -14.53
C VAL A 277 10.44 -1.70 -15.07
N ASP A 278 11.13 -0.82 -15.80
CA ASP A 278 12.44 -1.12 -16.40
C ASP A 278 13.54 -1.26 -15.34
N GLU A 279 13.55 -0.42 -14.30
CA GLU A 279 14.48 -0.55 -13.18
C GLU A 279 14.31 -1.89 -12.45
N LYS A 280 13.05 -2.34 -12.24
CA LYS A 280 12.75 -3.66 -11.65
C LYS A 280 13.30 -4.81 -12.50
N LYS A 281 13.05 -4.76 -13.82
CA LYS A 281 13.56 -5.76 -14.77
C LYS A 281 15.07 -5.80 -14.76
N THR A 282 15.72 -4.64 -14.86
CA THR A 282 17.19 -4.53 -14.85
C THR A 282 17.79 -5.18 -13.61
N LEU A 283 17.28 -4.84 -12.42
CA LEU A 283 17.78 -5.40 -11.16
C LEU A 283 17.59 -6.92 -11.09
N VAL A 284 16.38 -7.40 -11.39
CA VAL A 284 16.05 -8.83 -11.26
C VAL A 284 16.80 -9.66 -12.30
N HIS A 285 16.82 -9.25 -13.57
CA HIS A 285 17.54 -9.98 -14.61
C HIS A 285 19.06 -9.99 -14.38
N TRP A 286 19.64 -8.88 -13.90
CA TRP A 286 21.05 -8.86 -13.52
C TRP A 286 21.36 -9.88 -12.42
N ILE A 287 20.53 -9.96 -11.38
CA ILE A 287 20.70 -10.94 -10.29
C ILE A 287 20.57 -12.37 -10.82
N GLU A 288 19.57 -12.64 -11.65
CA GLU A 288 19.28 -13.98 -12.19
C GLU A 288 20.32 -14.44 -13.22
N SER A 289 20.98 -13.51 -13.92
CA SER A 289 22.11 -13.81 -14.80
C SER A 289 23.46 -14.00 -14.08
N GLY A 290 23.43 -14.03 -12.73
CA GLY A 290 24.61 -14.31 -11.89
C GLY A 290 25.26 -13.08 -11.28
N ALA A 291 24.63 -11.91 -11.40
CA ALA A 291 25.06 -10.63 -10.82
C ALA A 291 26.54 -10.31 -11.18
N ILE A 292 26.88 -10.37 -12.46
CA ILE A 292 28.25 -10.17 -12.96
C ILE A 292 28.59 -8.69 -12.94
N LYS A 293 29.84 -8.36 -12.54
CA LYS A 293 30.40 -7.01 -12.65
C LYS A 293 31.23 -6.92 -13.91
N ASP A 294 30.99 -5.92 -14.69
CA ASP A 294 31.83 -5.50 -15.85
C ASP A 294 33.08 -4.73 -15.37
N ASP A 295 33.98 -4.48 -16.32
CA ASP A 295 35.20 -3.73 -16.04
C ASP A 295 34.89 -2.29 -15.66
N GLY A 296 35.65 -1.75 -14.72
CA GLY A 296 35.52 -0.36 -14.26
C GLY A 296 35.54 -0.19 -12.76
N VAL A 297 35.59 1.07 -12.34
CA VAL A 297 35.49 1.45 -10.93
C VAL A 297 34.06 1.21 -10.46
N ASP A 298 33.91 0.59 -9.30
CA ASP A 298 32.60 0.39 -8.68
C ASP A 298 32.04 1.74 -8.22
N PRO A 299 30.91 2.22 -8.81
CA PRO A 299 30.35 3.52 -8.45
C PRO A 299 29.94 3.65 -6.98
N LEU A 300 29.60 2.55 -6.31
CA LEU A 300 29.22 2.55 -4.89
C LEU A 300 30.43 2.83 -3.98
N THR A 301 31.64 2.39 -4.37
CA THR A 301 32.87 2.61 -3.55
C THR A 301 33.39 4.04 -3.61
N VAL A 302 32.97 4.80 -4.61
CA VAL A 302 33.36 6.21 -4.79
C VAL A 302 32.22 7.18 -4.45
N TYR A 303 31.09 6.66 -4.02
CA TYR A 303 29.98 7.48 -3.55
C TYR A 303 30.35 8.17 -2.24
N GLU A 304 30.29 9.48 -2.23
CA GLU A 304 30.42 10.27 -1.01
C GLU A 304 29.05 10.83 -0.61
N PRO A 305 28.54 10.48 0.58
CA PRO A 305 27.30 11.09 1.06
C PRO A 305 27.49 12.61 1.24
N PRO A 306 26.40 13.39 1.21
CA PRO A 306 26.47 14.83 1.47
C PRO A 306 27.21 15.11 2.76
N LYS A 307 28.21 16.00 2.70
CA LYS A 307 29.12 16.33 3.85
C LYS A 307 28.52 17.37 4.79
N ASN A 308 27.43 18.01 4.39
CA ASN A 308 26.79 19.03 5.22
C ASN A 308 26.06 18.37 6.38
N GLU A 309 26.28 18.89 7.58
CA GLU A 309 25.55 18.45 8.77
C GLU A 309 24.04 18.58 8.60
N TRP A 310 23.59 19.59 7.85
CA TRP A 310 22.21 19.84 7.45
C TRP A 310 22.11 19.83 5.92
N GLU A 311 21.25 19.02 5.39
CA GLU A 311 21.15 18.79 3.93
C GLU A 311 20.75 20.07 3.15
N LEU A 312 20.02 20.99 3.81
CA LEU A 312 19.60 22.28 3.25
C LEU A 312 20.57 23.44 3.54
N GLY A 313 21.78 23.18 4.06
CA GLY A 313 22.75 24.18 4.47
C GLY A 313 22.54 24.71 5.90
N GLU A 314 23.19 25.84 6.24
CA GLU A 314 23.09 26.43 7.59
C GLU A 314 21.65 26.85 7.91
N PRO A 315 21.06 26.34 9.02
CA PRO A 315 19.72 26.72 9.44
C PRO A 315 19.70 28.07 10.17
N ASP A 316 18.56 28.75 10.09
CA ASP A 316 18.34 29.99 10.85
C ASP A 316 18.16 29.71 12.36
N MET A 317 17.71 28.50 12.70
CA MET A 317 17.48 28.10 14.08
C MET A 317 17.58 26.59 14.26
N ILE A 318 18.26 26.15 15.34
CA ILE A 318 18.30 24.76 15.78
C ILE A 318 17.54 24.63 17.10
N ILE A 319 16.72 23.59 17.20
CA ILE A 319 15.95 23.23 18.39
C ILE A 319 16.42 21.86 18.87
N ASP A 320 16.92 21.79 20.11
CA ASP A 320 17.22 20.54 20.77
C ASP A 320 15.92 19.96 21.34
N VAL A 321 15.52 18.79 20.85
CA VAL A 321 14.38 18.04 21.39
C VAL A 321 14.78 17.46 22.74
N PRO A 322 13.94 17.52 23.79
CA PRO A 322 14.28 16.95 25.09
C PRO A 322 14.73 15.48 24.97
N PRO A 323 15.91 15.12 25.52
CA PRO A 323 16.47 13.80 25.32
C PRO A 323 15.62 12.70 25.96
N PHE A 324 15.56 11.55 25.30
CA PHE A 324 14.83 10.38 25.80
C PHE A 324 15.73 9.14 25.86
N LYS A 325 15.66 8.38 26.96
CA LYS A 325 16.38 7.12 27.14
C LYS A 325 15.55 5.97 26.57
N VAL A 326 15.99 5.41 25.46
CA VAL A 326 15.35 4.28 24.81
C VAL A 326 15.86 2.98 25.41
N PRO A 327 14.99 2.11 25.94
CA PRO A 327 15.38 0.81 26.47
C PRO A 327 15.87 -0.12 25.35
N SER A 328 16.61 -1.18 25.68
CA SER A 328 17.09 -2.15 24.70
C SER A 328 15.98 -3.03 24.10
N THR A 329 14.89 -3.26 24.86
CA THR A 329 13.78 -4.15 24.47
C THR A 329 12.46 -3.66 25.07
N GLY A 330 11.35 -4.22 24.61
CA GLY A 330 10.02 -3.92 25.11
C GLY A 330 9.26 -2.92 24.24
N LEU A 331 8.03 -2.60 24.61
CA LEU A 331 7.21 -1.58 23.98
C LEU A 331 7.49 -0.22 24.63
N VAL A 332 7.71 0.80 23.82
CA VAL A 332 7.82 2.19 24.30
C VAL A 332 6.56 2.94 23.86
N GLU A 333 5.85 3.48 24.84
CA GLU A 333 4.71 4.36 24.55
C GLU A 333 5.17 5.63 23.83
N TYR A 334 4.29 6.23 23.02
CA TYR A 334 4.57 7.50 22.35
C TYR A 334 4.98 8.59 23.36
N GLN A 335 6.01 9.35 22.99
CA GLN A 335 6.52 10.47 23.79
C GLN A 335 6.02 11.79 23.20
N TYR A 336 5.64 12.73 24.08
CA TYR A 336 5.04 14.02 23.71
C TYR A 336 5.82 15.21 24.32
N PRO A 337 7.10 15.40 24.03
CA PRO A 337 7.82 16.57 24.51
C PRO A 337 7.32 17.84 23.83
N SER A 338 7.36 18.97 24.55
CA SER A 338 6.95 20.27 24.06
C SER A 338 7.95 21.34 24.48
N LEU A 339 8.17 22.32 23.61
CA LEU A 339 9.07 23.45 23.85
C LEU A 339 8.38 24.75 23.48
N LYS A 340 8.68 25.80 24.23
CA LYS A 340 8.24 27.15 23.85
C LYS A 340 9.15 27.69 22.76
N ASN A 341 8.56 28.29 21.70
CA ASN A 341 9.30 29.03 20.69
C ASN A 341 10.17 30.11 21.40
N PRO A 342 11.50 30.03 21.30
CA PRO A 342 12.39 30.95 21.97
C PRO A 342 12.45 32.34 21.30
N LEU A 343 11.94 32.47 20.09
CA LEU A 343 11.97 33.72 19.35
C LEU A 343 11.00 34.75 19.98
N ASN A 344 11.44 36.02 19.96
CA ASN A 344 10.64 37.13 20.46
C ASN A 344 9.84 37.85 19.38
N LYS A 345 9.80 37.29 18.17
CA LYS A 345 9.07 37.75 16.98
C LYS A 345 8.42 36.60 16.25
N ASP A 346 7.43 36.89 15.44
CA ASP A 346 6.85 35.98 14.49
C ASP A 346 7.82 35.70 13.35
N VAL A 347 7.85 34.47 12.83
CA VAL A 347 8.67 34.09 11.68
C VAL A 347 7.87 33.20 10.72
N TRP A 348 8.34 33.10 9.49
CA TRP A 348 7.79 32.27 8.45
C TRP A 348 8.77 31.14 8.12
N VAL A 349 8.38 29.90 8.42
CA VAL A 349 9.20 28.70 8.18
C VAL A 349 8.97 28.22 6.76
N ARG A 350 10.03 28.14 5.94
CA ARG A 350 10.02 27.66 4.56
C ARG A 350 10.53 26.24 4.41
N ALA A 351 11.30 25.76 5.37
CA ALA A 351 11.79 24.38 5.37
C ALA A 351 12.14 23.92 6.80
N VAL A 352 12.12 22.62 6.99
CA VAL A 352 12.46 21.96 8.26
C VAL A 352 13.39 20.80 7.99
N SER A 353 14.41 20.61 8.82
CA SER A 353 15.23 19.40 8.83
C SER A 353 15.22 18.78 10.22
N ILE A 354 15.24 17.45 10.27
CA ILE A 354 15.34 16.69 11.51
C ILE A 354 16.57 15.80 11.46
N LYS A 355 17.43 15.92 12.47
CA LYS A 355 18.60 15.08 12.68
C LYS A 355 18.35 14.19 13.90
N PRO A 356 17.95 12.91 13.70
CA PRO A 356 17.76 11.98 14.81
C PRO A 356 19.04 11.80 15.61
N GLY A 357 18.91 11.76 16.93
CA GLY A 357 20.03 11.39 17.80
C GLY A 357 20.35 9.90 17.72
N ASP A 358 19.31 9.07 17.59
CA ASP A 358 19.42 7.64 17.31
C ASP A 358 18.45 7.22 16.21
N PRO A 359 18.86 7.28 14.92
CA PRO A 359 17.97 6.98 13.79
C PRO A 359 17.50 5.53 13.73
N LYS A 360 18.12 4.60 14.48
CA LYS A 360 17.68 3.19 14.57
C LYS A 360 16.59 2.98 15.60
N ALA A 361 16.49 3.87 16.57
CA ALA A 361 15.50 3.81 17.64
C ALA A 361 14.23 4.59 17.31
N ILE A 362 14.32 5.68 16.53
CA ILE A 362 13.13 6.46 16.14
C ILE A 362 12.42 5.78 14.96
N HIS A 363 11.16 5.41 15.17
CA HIS A 363 10.31 4.88 14.11
C HIS A 363 9.72 6.01 13.25
N HIS A 364 9.15 7.04 13.89
CA HIS A 364 8.76 8.31 13.27
C HIS A 364 8.67 9.41 14.31
N MET A 365 8.76 10.65 13.86
CA MET A 365 8.58 11.83 14.69
C MET A 365 7.74 12.87 13.95
N TYR A 366 6.67 13.29 14.58
CA TYR A 366 5.86 14.41 14.13
C TYR A 366 6.24 15.67 14.90
N ALA A 367 6.36 16.80 14.20
CA ALA A 367 6.57 18.11 14.79
C ALA A 367 5.47 19.09 14.33
N GLY A 368 4.89 19.81 15.27
CA GLY A 368 3.82 20.77 14.98
C GLY A 368 3.84 21.96 15.92
N VAL A 369 3.00 22.95 15.62
CA VAL A 369 2.89 24.23 16.36
C VAL A 369 1.50 24.33 16.96
N SER A 370 1.40 24.77 18.23
CA SER A 370 0.15 25.21 18.83
C SER A 370 0.28 26.59 19.45
N LEU A 371 -0.84 27.33 19.49
CA LEU A 371 -0.90 28.66 20.11
C LEU A 371 -1.23 28.53 21.60
N GLU A 372 -0.46 29.20 22.45
CA GLU A 372 -0.66 29.24 23.91
C GLU A 372 -2.01 29.95 24.29
N THR A 373 -2.57 30.74 23.36
CA THR A 373 -3.65 31.69 23.60
C THR A 373 -5.06 31.22 23.32
N LEU A 374 -5.28 29.97 22.94
CA LEU A 374 -6.62 29.41 22.79
C LEU A 374 -7.24 29.10 24.15
N GLY A 375 -7.52 30.16 24.89
CA GLY A 375 -8.54 30.22 25.95
C GLY A 375 -8.54 29.14 27.02
N GLY A 376 -7.44 28.90 27.71
CA GLY A 376 -7.48 28.17 29.00
C GLY A 376 -7.92 26.68 28.95
N TYR A 377 -8.43 26.22 27.84
CA TYR A 377 -8.69 24.81 27.59
C TYR A 377 -7.40 24.19 27.02
N ILE A 378 -6.66 23.50 27.87
CA ILE A 378 -5.61 22.59 27.41
C ILE A 378 -6.36 21.37 26.89
N PRO A 379 -6.52 21.20 25.57
CA PRO A 379 -7.02 19.95 25.03
C PRO A 379 -6.15 18.81 25.56
N GLN A 380 -6.72 17.63 25.73
CA GLN A 380 -5.96 16.45 26.13
C GLN A 380 -4.65 16.36 25.32
N LYS A 381 -3.58 15.84 25.93
CA LYS A 381 -2.18 15.82 25.44
C LYS A 381 -1.99 15.71 23.91
N HIS A 382 -2.92 15.14 23.22
CA HIS A 382 -2.86 14.77 21.80
C HIS A 382 -3.48 15.77 20.80
N SER A 383 -4.31 16.70 21.25
CA SER A 383 -4.93 17.68 20.34
C SER A 383 -4.06 18.92 20.07
N ARG A 384 -2.90 19.01 20.72
CA ARG A 384 -1.97 20.14 20.58
C ARG A 384 -1.20 20.15 19.27
N LEU A 385 -1.12 19.01 18.57
CA LEU A 385 -0.33 18.87 17.35
C LEU A 385 -1.02 19.44 16.09
N MET A 386 -2.27 19.83 16.18
CA MET A 386 -3.15 19.95 15.02
C MET A 386 -3.35 21.37 14.48
N GLU A 387 -2.69 22.37 15.01
CA GLU A 387 -2.86 23.76 14.55
C GLU A 387 -1.83 24.21 13.53
N GLY A 388 -0.66 23.56 13.48
CA GLY A 388 0.39 23.82 12.51
C GLY A 388 1.30 22.61 12.37
N TYR A 389 1.42 22.12 11.15
CA TYR A 389 2.34 21.05 10.78
C TYR A 389 3.70 21.68 10.44
N LEU A 390 4.75 21.17 11.04
CA LEU A 390 6.11 21.51 10.65
C LEU A 390 6.72 20.41 9.78
N MET A 391 6.76 19.20 10.30
CA MET A 391 7.31 18.06 9.57
C MET A 391 6.89 16.72 10.20
N LEU A 392 6.71 15.70 9.36
CA LEU A 392 6.78 14.30 9.76
C LEU A 392 8.14 13.74 9.31
N TRP A 393 8.97 13.37 10.27
CA TRP A 393 10.18 12.61 10.00
C TRP A 393 9.85 11.11 9.99
N THR A 394 10.32 10.45 8.96
CA THR A 394 10.35 8.97 8.85
C THR A 394 11.72 8.55 8.35
N PRO A 395 12.14 7.29 8.52
CA PRO A 395 13.43 6.82 8.05
C PRO A 395 13.72 7.18 6.59
N GLY A 396 14.80 7.93 6.35
CA GLY A 396 15.20 8.39 5.02
C GLY A 396 14.57 9.71 4.55
N ASN A 397 13.71 10.34 5.36
CA ASN A 397 13.10 11.64 5.08
C ASN A 397 13.57 12.67 6.13
N ASN A 398 14.80 13.18 5.96
CA ASN A 398 15.46 14.03 6.96
C ASN A 398 15.08 15.51 6.86
N TYR A 399 14.49 15.95 5.75
CA TYR A 399 14.10 17.34 5.56
C TYR A 399 12.82 17.44 4.73
N ALA A 400 12.13 18.56 4.87
CA ALA A 400 11.00 18.97 4.05
C ALA A 400 11.18 20.43 3.63
N GLU A 401 11.33 20.67 2.34
CA GLU A 401 11.12 21.98 1.73
C GLU A 401 9.64 22.14 1.43
N LEU A 402 9.08 23.28 1.84
CA LEU A 402 7.68 23.57 1.57
C LEU A 402 7.48 23.96 0.10
N PRO A 403 6.27 23.83 -0.43
CA PRO A 403 5.97 24.26 -1.80
C PRO A 403 6.41 25.71 -2.05
N SER A 404 6.84 26.00 -3.26
CA SER A 404 7.29 27.32 -3.65
C SER A 404 6.28 28.41 -3.25
N GLU A 405 6.77 29.59 -2.86
CA GLU A 405 5.97 30.74 -2.41
C GLU A 405 5.10 30.48 -1.16
N THR A 406 5.27 29.32 -0.46
CA THR A 406 4.55 29.02 0.78
C THR A 406 5.46 29.05 2.01
N ALA A 407 4.89 29.31 3.18
CA ALA A 407 5.55 29.11 4.46
C ALA A 407 4.53 28.83 5.57
N ILE A 408 5.02 28.28 6.67
CA ILE A 408 4.24 28.04 7.88
C ILE A 408 4.47 29.21 8.84
N HIS A 409 3.40 29.77 9.37
CA HIS A 409 3.47 30.80 10.39
C HIS A 409 3.90 30.20 11.73
N LEU A 410 5.02 30.66 12.29
CA LEU A 410 5.50 30.33 13.63
C LEU A 410 5.43 31.59 14.51
N PRO A 411 4.33 31.80 15.25
CA PRO A 411 4.14 32.97 16.08
C PRO A 411 5.12 33.02 17.25
N LYS A 412 5.39 34.25 17.71
CA LYS A 412 6.05 34.48 18.99
C LYS A 412 5.31 33.78 20.12
N GLY A 413 6.05 33.05 20.95
CA GLY A 413 5.50 32.37 22.13
C GLY A 413 4.67 31.11 21.82
N ALA A 414 4.57 30.70 20.57
CA ALA A 414 3.95 29.42 20.20
C ALA A 414 4.65 28.24 20.91
N ILE A 415 3.93 27.15 21.06
CA ILE A 415 4.47 25.89 21.57
C ILE A 415 4.79 24.99 20.38
N ILE A 416 6.02 24.52 20.30
CA ILE A 416 6.45 23.49 19.37
C ILE A 416 6.27 22.16 20.07
N ASN A 417 5.44 21.30 19.51
CA ASN A 417 5.08 20.00 20.05
C ASN A 417 5.69 18.90 19.19
N PHE A 418 6.11 17.83 19.84
CA PHE A 418 6.61 16.64 19.18
C PHE A 418 5.76 15.43 19.60
N GLU A 419 5.56 14.51 18.67
CA GLU A 419 5.09 13.17 18.94
C GLU A 419 6.13 12.20 18.38
N ILE A 420 6.72 11.39 19.24
CA ILE A 420 7.86 10.54 18.86
C ILE A 420 7.53 9.09 19.21
N HIS A 421 7.60 8.24 18.21
CA HIS A 421 7.49 6.80 18.36
C HIS A 421 8.88 6.15 18.33
N TYR A 422 9.22 5.45 19.41
CA TYR A 422 10.48 4.72 19.54
C TYR A 422 10.26 3.22 19.40
N THR A 423 11.17 2.55 18.68
CA THR A 423 11.22 1.09 18.57
C THR A 423 12.57 0.58 19.08
N PRO A 424 12.63 -0.09 20.23
CA PRO A 424 13.85 -0.71 20.73
C PRO A 424 14.43 -1.73 19.75
N TYR A 425 15.76 -1.72 19.56
CA TYR A 425 16.44 -2.56 18.58
C TYR A 425 17.54 -3.46 19.17
N GLY A 426 17.41 -3.85 20.44
CA GLY A 426 18.36 -4.75 21.14
C GLY A 426 19.48 -4.03 21.88
N LYS A 427 19.61 -2.70 21.75
CA LYS A 427 20.61 -1.86 22.42
C LYS A 427 19.94 -0.68 23.10
N ALA A 428 20.26 -0.45 24.39
CA ALA A 428 19.83 0.78 25.06
C ALA A 428 20.59 1.98 24.50
N SER A 429 19.89 3.09 24.25
CA SER A 429 20.47 4.32 23.71
C SER A 429 19.84 5.56 24.34
N THR A 430 20.38 6.72 24.00
CA THR A 430 19.77 8.00 24.35
C THR A 430 19.58 8.78 23.05
N ASP A 431 18.33 9.13 22.76
CA ASP A 431 18.01 10.00 21.65
C ASP A 431 18.20 11.48 22.03
N ASN A 432 18.97 12.20 21.21
CA ASN A 432 19.24 13.64 21.31
C ASN A 432 18.92 14.28 19.97
N THR A 433 17.68 14.11 19.52
CA THR A 433 17.22 14.65 18.22
C THR A 433 17.29 16.16 18.18
N GLN A 434 17.70 16.69 17.03
CA GLN A 434 17.69 18.12 16.71
C GLN A 434 16.74 18.40 15.55
N MET A 435 16.06 19.53 15.61
CA MET A 435 15.25 20.06 14.51
C MET A 435 15.80 21.41 14.07
N ALA A 436 16.08 21.56 12.80
CA ALA A 436 16.51 22.80 12.18
C ALA A 436 15.33 23.46 11.45
N LEU A 437 15.20 24.76 11.61
CA LEU A 437 14.21 25.59 10.93
C LEU A 437 14.91 26.58 10.01
N TYR A 438 14.32 26.75 8.82
CA TYR A 438 14.77 27.70 7.80
C TYR A 438 13.65 28.71 7.54
N PHE A 439 13.98 29.99 7.65
CA PHE A 439 13.00 31.07 7.53
C PHE A 439 13.02 31.68 6.14
N THR A 440 11.95 32.39 5.79
CA THR A 440 11.92 33.26 4.63
C THR A 440 12.37 34.67 5.06
N ASP A 441 13.10 35.37 4.16
CA ASP A 441 13.47 36.79 4.36
C ASP A 441 12.26 37.74 4.20
N GLU A 442 11.34 37.34 3.31
CA GLU A 442 10.12 38.08 2.98
C GLU A 442 8.88 37.24 3.36
N PRO A 443 7.74 37.86 3.67
CA PRO A 443 6.49 37.17 3.90
C PRO A 443 6.10 36.28 2.69
N PRO A 444 5.58 35.05 2.91
CA PRO A 444 5.18 34.20 1.80
C PRO A 444 3.95 34.76 1.09
N LYS A 445 3.75 34.33 -0.15
CA LYS A 445 2.53 34.63 -0.90
C LYS A 445 1.33 33.89 -0.33
N ASN A 446 1.52 32.62 0.04
CA ASN A 446 0.49 31.75 0.56
C ASN A 446 0.91 31.13 1.89
N ILE A 447 -0.04 30.93 2.79
CA ILE A 447 0.18 30.29 4.10
C ILE A 447 -0.10 28.81 3.97
N LEU A 448 0.92 27.97 4.20
CA LEU A 448 0.72 26.53 4.20
C LEU A 448 -0.05 26.11 5.45
N ARG A 449 -1.14 25.41 5.22
CA ARG A 449 -2.04 24.87 6.25
C ARG A 449 -1.93 23.35 6.33
N TYR A 450 -2.26 22.86 7.49
CA TYR A 450 -2.40 21.45 7.77
C TYR A 450 -3.80 21.16 8.29
N SER A 451 -4.39 20.07 7.83
CA SER A 451 -5.57 19.50 8.42
C SER A 451 -5.52 17.97 8.30
N GLU A 452 -6.51 17.32 8.87
CA GLU A 452 -6.66 15.88 8.74
C GLU A 452 -8.12 15.48 8.52
N VAL A 453 -8.32 14.44 7.75
CA VAL A 453 -9.55 13.64 7.74
C VAL A 453 -9.40 12.57 8.81
N ARG A 454 -10.27 12.54 9.81
CA ARG A 454 -10.20 11.54 10.89
C ARG A 454 -11.55 11.03 11.31
N ASN A 455 -11.58 9.83 11.89
CA ASN A 455 -12.77 9.29 12.54
C ASN A 455 -12.41 8.75 13.92
N GLU A 456 -12.63 9.57 14.96
CA GLU A 456 -12.37 9.19 16.35
C GLU A 456 -13.46 8.28 16.95
N PHE A 457 -14.44 7.90 16.14
CA PHE A 457 -15.49 6.92 16.50
C PHE A 457 -15.23 5.54 15.90
N LEU A 458 -14.02 5.35 15.32
CA LEU A 458 -13.59 4.07 14.76
C LEU A 458 -13.72 2.96 15.81
N LEU A 459 -14.32 1.85 15.40
CA LEU A 459 -14.36 0.61 16.17
C LEU A 459 -14.32 -0.56 15.18
N ILE A 460 -13.18 -1.23 15.10
CA ILE A 460 -12.96 -2.36 14.21
C ILE A 460 -13.39 -3.62 14.94
N PRO A 461 -14.31 -4.43 14.38
CA PRO A 461 -14.75 -5.67 15.00
C PRO A 461 -13.61 -6.70 15.14
N SER A 462 -13.70 -7.53 16.17
CA SER A 462 -12.82 -8.69 16.34
C SER A 462 -12.94 -9.64 15.14
N PHE A 463 -11.81 -10.21 14.73
CA PHE A 463 -11.66 -11.14 13.61
C PHE A 463 -12.07 -10.62 12.21
N ASP A 464 -12.40 -9.35 12.06
CA ASP A 464 -12.72 -8.78 10.75
C ASP A 464 -11.43 -8.51 9.95
N GLY A 465 -11.26 -9.21 8.84
CA GLY A 465 -10.06 -9.12 7.98
C GLY A 465 -10.14 -8.05 6.87
N ASP A 466 -11.27 -7.31 6.75
CA ASP A 466 -11.45 -6.33 5.67
C ASP A 466 -12.39 -5.18 6.05
N TYR A 467 -12.32 -4.73 7.29
CA TYR A 467 -13.16 -3.66 7.82
C TYR A 467 -12.82 -2.33 7.13
N LEU A 468 -13.78 -1.77 6.41
CA LEU A 468 -13.66 -0.47 5.74
C LEU A 468 -14.21 0.64 6.62
N ALA A 469 -13.40 1.68 6.86
CA ALA A 469 -13.82 2.93 7.48
C ALA A 469 -13.50 4.12 6.61
N GLN A 470 -14.28 5.19 6.75
CA GLN A 470 -14.12 6.43 5.98
C GLN A 470 -14.57 7.64 6.76
N SER A 471 -14.11 8.80 6.33
CA SER A 471 -14.52 10.13 6.80
C SER A 471 -14.17 11.15 5.72
N TYR A 472 -14.56 12.41 5.90
CA TYR A 472 -14.22 13.46 4.94
C TYR A 472 -13.91 14.80 5.63
N HIS A 473 -13.21 15.68 4.87
CA HIS A 473 -13.02 17.09 5.16
C HIS A 473 -13.74 17.92 4.12
N TRP A 474 -14.53 18.90 4.56
CA TRP A 474 -15.26 19.81 3.67
C TRP A 474 -14.46 21.09 3.44
N PHE A 475 -14.28 21.48 2.17
CA PHE A 475 -13.70 22.76 1.78
C PHE A 475 -14.81 23.77 1.52
N ASP A 476 -14.88 24.81 2.32
CA ASP A 476 -15.91 25.86 2.21
C ASP A 476 -15.46 27.07 1.39
N ARG A 477 -14.25 27.03 0.87
CA ARG A 477 -13.65 28.00 -0.04
C ARG A 477 -12.65 27.33 -0.95
N ASP A 478 -12.24 28.04 -2.00
CA ASP A 478 -11.24 27.52 -2.93
C ASP A 478 -9.90 27.32 -2.22
N ALA A 479 -9.26 26.21 -2.51
CA ALA A 479 -8.01 25.78 -1.90
C ALA A 479 -7.11 25.07 -2.91
N THR A 480 -5.84 24.96 -2.58
CA THR A 480 -4.87 24.17 -3.33
C THR A 480 -4.24 23.13 -2.42
N LEU A 481 -4.35 21.84 -2.77
CA LEU A 481 -3.73 20.70 -2.07
C LEU A 481 -2.28 20.51 -2.50
N HIS A 482 -1.40 20.25 -1.52
CA HIS A 482 0.03 20.07 -1.76
C HIS A 482 0.55 18.67 -1.39
N MET A 483 0.00 18.03 -0.34
CA MET A 483 0.48 16.74 0.16
C MET A 483 -0.69 15.95 0.78
N LEU A 484 -0.63 14.63 0.63
CA LEU A 484 -1.47 13.66 1.32
C LEU A 484 -0.60 12.71 2.14
N LEU A 485 -1.05 12.33 3.36
CA LEU A 485 -0.30 11.48 4.26
C LEU A 485 -1.24 10.43 4.89
N PRO A 486 -1.33 9.21 4.33
CA PRO A 486 -2.14 8.15 4.94
C PRO A 486 -1.47 7.61 6.20
N HIS A 487 -2.25 7.48 7.29
CA HIS A 487 -1.77 6.93 8.54
C HIS A 487 -2.78 5.93 9.13
N SER A 488 -2.26 4.82 9.59
CA SER A 488 -2.92 3.76 10.37
C SER A 488 -1.88 3.06 11.24
N HIS A 489 -2.30 2.21 12.17
CA HIS A 489 -1.41 1.41 13.00
C HIS A 489 -1.22 -0.03 12.44
N TYR A 490 -1.05 -1.03 13.32
CA TYR A 490 -0.69 -2.41 12.96
C TYR A 490 -1.72 -3.13 12.07
N ARG A 491 -2.98 -2.69 12.08
CA ARG A 491 -4.05 -3.32 11.31
C ARG A 491 -4.35 -2.64 9.99
N GLY A 492 -3.67 -1.51 9.71
CA GLY A 492 -3.81 -0.83 8.43
C GLY A 492 -3.53 -1.76 7.26
N LYS A 493 -4.48 -1.91 6.33
CA LYS A 493 -4.41 -2.79 5.16
C LYS A 493 -4.30 -2.00 3.86
N THR A 494 -5.18 -1.03 3.66
CA THR A 494 -5.19 -0.13 2.50
C THR A 494 -5.54 1.30 2.90
N ALA A 495 -5.15 2.27 2.09
CA ALA A 495 -5.54 3.65 2.27
C ALA A 495 -5.82 4.32 0.93
N LYS A 496 -6.84 5.20 0.87
CA LYS A 496 -7.20 5.97 -0.32
C LYS A 496 -7.63 7.38 0.04
N TYR A 497 -7.28 8.33 -0.83
CA TYR A 497 -7.87 9.65 -0.85
C TYR A 497 -8.67 9.87 -2.12
N LEU A 498 -9.90 10.34 -1.94
CA LEU A 498 -10.81 10.69 -3.03
C LEU A 498 -11.18 12.17 -2.88
N LEU A 499 -11.31 12.88 -3.99
CA LEU A 499 -11.88 14.22 -4.02
C LEU A 499 -13.23 14.17 -4.71
N GLU A 500 -14.28 14.50 -3.98
CA GLU A 500 -15.61 14.71 -4.54
C GLU A 500 -15.80 16.20 -4.80
N TYR A 501 -16.05 16.53 -6.06
CA TYR A 501 -16.30 17.89 -6.51
C TYR A 501 -17.76 18.32 -6.24
N PRO A 502 -18.05 19.64 -6.26
CA PRO A 502 -19.43 20.13 -6.04
C PRO A 502 -20.48 19.63 -7.04
N ASN A 503 -20.05 19.16 -8.21
CA ASN A 503 -20.91 18.56 -9.24
C ASN A 503 -21.18 17.06 -9.01
N GLY A 504 -20.64 16.47 -7.94
CA GLY A 504 -20.77 15.03 -7.63
C GLY A 504 -19.74 14.13 -8.33
N GLU A 505 -18.86 14.68 -9.14
CA GLU A 505 -17.75 13.91 -9.71
C GLU A 505 -16.77 13.52 -8.62
N VAL A 506 -16.30 12.25 -8.65
CA VAL A 506 -15.32 11.73 -7.69
C VAL A 506 -14.04 11.36 -8.41
N LYS A 507 -12.91 11.91 -7.97
CA LYS A 507 -11.58 11.62 -8.47
C LYS A 507 -10.75 10.91 -7.39
N GLU A 508 -10.17 9.76 -7.71
CA GLU A 508 -9.18 9.12 -6.85
C GLU A 508 -7.84 9.88 -6.96
N LEU A 509 -7.34 10.37 -5.82
CA LEU A 509 -6.11 11.17 -5.75
C LEU A 509 -4.90 10.32 -5.39
N LEU A 510 -5.05 9.42 -4.43
CA LEU A 510 -4.01 8.52 -3.93
C LEU A 510 -4.62 7.17 -3.60
N SER A 511 -3.95 6.11 -4.02
CA SER A 511 -4.23 4.74 -3.57
C SER A 511 -2.95 4.13 -2.99
N VAL A 512 -3.05 3.55 -1.79
CA VAL A 512 -2.01 2.74 -1.14
C VAL A 512 -2.60 1.34 -0.94
N PRO A 513 -2.49 0.45 -1.94
CA PRO A 513 -3.17 -0.86 -1.94
C PRO A 513 -2.63 -1.85 -0.92
N LYS A 514 -1.43 -1.61 -0.40
CA LYS A 514 -0.80 -2.37 0.67
C LYS A 514 -0.13 -1.39 1.63
N TYR A 515 -0.90 -0.95 2.63
CA TYR A 515 -0.37 -0.10 3.68
C TYR A 515 0.66 -0.87 4.53
N ASN A 516 1.71 -0.18 4.95
CA ASN A 516 2.74 -0.73 5.83
C ASN A 516 3.05 0.27 6.94
N PHE A 517 2.76 -0.11 8.17
CA PHE A 517 2.97 0.72 9.36
C PHE A 517 4.40 1.26 9.50
N ASN A 518 5.42 0.52 9.04
CA ASN A 518 6.81 0.95 9.11
C ASN A 518 7.17 2.09 8.13
N TRP A 519 6.32 2.36 7.14
CA TRP A 519 6.60 3.32 6.07
C TRP A 519 5.45 4.31 5.92
N GLN A 520 5.42 5.28 6.82
CA GLN A 520 4.42 6.34 6.85
C GLN A 520 4.92 7.54 6.04
N LEU A 521 4.54 7.58 4.77
CA LEU A 521 5.08 8.55 3.81
C LEU A 521 4.06 9.65 3.51
N GLY A 522 4.57 10.90 3.40
CA GLY A 522 3.86 11.99 2.74
C GLY A 522 4.03 11.88 1.23
N TYR A 523 2.94 12.02 0.51
CA TYR A 523 2.89 12.02 -0.95
C TYR A 523 2.66 13.46 -1.42
N HIS A 524 3.73 14.08 -1.94
CA HIS A 524 3.72 15.46 -2.41
C HIS A 524 3.29 15.49 -3.88
N PHE A 525 2.24 16.21 -4.20
CA PHE A 525 1.80 16.34 -5.59
C PHE A 525 2.92 16.92 -6.46
N GLU A 526 3.11 16.36 -7.65
CA GLU A 526 4.03 16.90 -8.65
C GLU A 526 3.56 18.31 -9.09
N GLU A 527 2.25 18.43 -9.34
CA GLU A 527 1.55 19.68 -9.55
C GLU A 527 0.48 19.85 -8.48
N PRO A 528 0.51 20.93 -7.68
CA PRO A 528 -0.51 21.19 -6.66
C PRO A 528 -1.92 21.16 -7.24
N LEU A 529 -2.86 20.57 -6.51
CA LEU A 529 -4.21 20.30 -7.00
C LEU A 529 -5.21 21.36 -6.52
N ALA A 530 -5.84 22.07 -7.46
CA ALA A 530 -6.93 23.00 -7.16
C ALA A 530 -8.18 22.26 -6.66
N VAL A 531 -8.75 22.77 -5.55
CA VAL A 531 -9.94 22.23 -4.88
C VAL A 531 -10.99 23.33 -4.79
N PRO A 532 -12.05 23.29 -5.62
CA PRO A 532 -13.14 24.27 -5.56
C PRO A 532 -13.91 24.23 -4.24
N ALA A 533 -14.42 25.38 -3.81
CA ALA A 533 -15.34 25.49 -2.69
C ALA A 533 -16.54 24.52 -2.84
N GLY A 534 -16.93 23.85 -1.77
CA GLY A 534 -17.98 22.83 -1.76
C GLY A 534 -17.49 21.41 -2.04
N SER A 535 -16.20 21.20 -2.29
CA SER A 535 -15.60 19.88 -2.44
C SER A 535 -15.42 19.15 -1.10
N ARG A 536 -15.40 17.82 -1.14
CA ARG A 536 -15.09 16.96 0.01
C ARG A 536 -13.84 16.12 -0.27
N LEU A 537 -12.82 16.22 0.58
CA LEU A 537 -11.69 15.29 0.58
C LEU A 537 -12.04 14.11 1.46
N ILE A 538 -12.25 12.96 0.85
CA ILE A 538 -12.63 11.72 1.51
C ILE A 538 -11.37 10.88 1.74
N TYR A 539 -11.20 10.37 2.97
CA TYR A 539 -10.17 9.39 3.29
C TYR A 539 -10.82 8.07 3.67
N GLN A 540 -10.40 7.01 3.02
CA GLN A 540 -10.84 5.64 3.24
C GLN A 540 -9.66 4.78 3.65
N ALA A 541 -9.83 3.95 4.67
CA ALA A 541 -8.85 2.96 5.07
C ALA A 541 -9.53 1.62 5.34
N ALA A 542 -8.92 0.52 4.85
CA ALA A 542 -9.31 -0.82 5.24
C ALA A 542 -8.35 -1.35 6.31
N TYR A 543 -8.88 -2.17 7.20
CA TYR A 543 -8.13 -2.76 8.33
C TYR A 543 -8.27 -4.27 8.32
N ASP A 544 -7.19 -4.94 8.73
CA ASP A 544 -7.14 -6.40 8.90
C ASP A 544 -6.93 -6.73 10.38
N ASN A 545 -8.05 -6.99 11.09
CA ASN A 545 -8.06 -7.45 12.47
C ASN A 545 -8.18 -8.99 12.55
N SER A 546 -7.85 -9.71 11.48
CA SER A 546 -7.90 -11.17 11.45
C SER A 546 -6.66 -11.82 12.04
N ILE A 547 -6.73 -13.15 12.20
CA ILE A 547 -5.60 -13.99 12.60
C ILE A 547 -4.50 -14.09 11.52
N TYR A 548 -4.81 -13.69 10.29
CA TYR A 548 -3.88 -13.75 9.14
C TYR A 548 -2.98 -12.52 9.04
N ASN A 549 -3.29 -11.45 9.78
CA ASN A 549 -2.41 -10.30 9.85
C ASN A 549 -1.26 -10.58 10.84
N PRO A 550 -0.01 -10.78 10.38
CA PRO A 550 1.11 -11.13 11.25
C PRO A 550 1.51 -10.02 12.22
N ASN A 551 1.06 -8.78 11.95
CA ASN A 551 1.35 -7.61 12.79
C ASN A 551 0.25 -7.36 13.84
N ASN A 552 -0.87 -8.10 13.79
CA ASN A 552 -1.99 -7.90 14.69
C ASN A 552 -1.67 -8.50 16.08
N PRO A 553 -1.60 -7.69 17.14
CA PRO A 553 -1.24 -8.20 18.46
C PRO A 553 -2.35 -9.03 19.11
N ASP A 554 -3.62 -8.77 18.78
CA ASP A 554 -4.78 -9.49 19.34
C ASP A 554 -6.01 -9.38 18.39
N PRO A 555 -6.29 -10.40 17.58
CA PRO A 555 -7.44 -10.42 16.69
C PRO A 555 -8.78 -10.62 17.41
N SER A 556 -8.78 -11.08 18.65
CA SER A 556 -10.01 -11.37 19.41
C SER A 556 -10.66 -10.13 20.01
N ARG A 557 -9.98 -8.99 19.97
CA ARG A 557 -10.42 -7.74 20.55
C ARG A 557 -11.10 -6.85 19.50
N ASP A 558 -12.22 -6.21 19.86
CA ASP A 558 -12.70 -5.03 19.13
C ASP A 558 -11.71 -3.88 19.36
N VAL A 559 -11.31 -3.21 18.27
CA VAL A 559 -10.23 -2.22 18.31
C VAL A 559 -10.81 -0.82 18.17
N PRO A 560 -10.79 -0.02 19.25
CA PRO A 560 -11.26 1.36 19.20
C PRO A 560 -10.23 2.29 18.58
N TRP A 561 -10.66 3.51 18.27
CA TRP A 561 -9.78 4.64 18.06
C TRP A 561 -8.86 4.84 19.26
N GLY A 562 -7.58 5.04 19.00
CA GLY A 562 -6.61 5.36 20.06
C GLY A 562 -5.24 5.73 19.49
N TYR A 563 -4.41 6.34 20.34
CA TYR A 563 -3.10 6.87 19.95
C TYR A 563 -1.96 5.87 20.07
N GLN A 564 -2.17 4.71 20.68
CA GLN A 564 -1.15 3.68 20.80
C GLN A 564 -1.21 2.72 19.61
N SER A 565 -0.07 2.19 19.18
CA SER A 565 0.02 1.28 18.02
C SER A 565 -0.85 0.02 18.17
N THR A 566 -1.21 -0.36 19.40
CA THR A 566 -2.12 -1.48 19.68
C THR A 566 -3.61 -1.15 19.48
N ASP A 567 -3.98 0.13 19.50
CA ASP A 567 -5.28 0.64 19.07
C ASP A 567 -5.23 0.91 17.55
N GLU A 568 -6.17 1.66 16.98
CA GLU A 568 -6.13 1.97 15.56
C GLU A 568 -6.60 3.39 15.26
N MET A 569 -6.21 3.93 14.11
CA MET A 569 -6.59 5.27 13.68
C MET A 569 -7.12 5.28 12.25
N LEU A 570 -8.25 5.95 12.00
CA LEU A 570 -8.58 6.51 10.70
C LEU A 570 -8.05 7.93 10.68
N PHE A 571 -6.87 8.14 10.14
CA PHE A 571 -6.18 9.41 10.20
C PHE A 571 -5.51 9.72 8.86
N GLY A 572 -6.05 10.70 8.16
CA GLY A 572 -5.64 11.11 6.82
C GLY A 572 -5.21 12.58 6.80
N PRO A 573 -3.99 12.93 7.25
CA PRO A 573 -3.41 14.26 7.14
C PRO A 573 -3.24 14.73 5.70
N PHE A 574 -3.32 16.06 5.53
CA PHE A 574 -3.03 16.72 4.27
C PHE A 574 -2.56 18.16 4.49
N THR A 575 -1.79 18.69 3.55
CA THR A 575 -1.40 20.10 3.53
C THR A 575 -2.04 20.83 2.35
N PHE A 576 -2.41 22.08 2.58
CA PHE A 576 -3.12 22.90 1.60
C PHE A 576 -2.88 24.39 1.84
N THR A 577 -3.23 25.21 0.87
CA THR A 577 -3.35 26.66 1.01
C THR A 577 -4.77 27.09 0.69
N TRP A 578 -5.31 28.10 1.40
CA TRP A 578 -6.51 28.79 0.95
C TRP A 578 -6.13 29.80 -0.12
N ASP A 579 -6.84 29.85 -1.23
CA ASP A 579 -6.48 30.70 -2.37
C ASP A 579 -6.70 32.19 -2.08
N ASP A 580 -7.58 32.52 -1.13
CA ASP A 580 -7.91 33.89 -0.68
C ASP A 580 -7.25 34.30 0.65
N GLU A 581 -6.36 33.47 1.21
CA GLU A 581 -5.62 33.77 2.43
C GLU A 581 -4.28 34.43 2.15
N THR A 582 -3.98 35.49 2.88
CA THR A 582 -2.72 36.23 2.78
C THR A 582 -2.15 36.51 4.17
N VAL A 583 -0.88 36.95 4.21
CA VAL A 583 -0.23 37.33 5.47
C VAL A 583 -0.91 38.52 6.16
N ASP A 584 -1.62 39.38 5.40
CA ASP A 584 -2.40 40.48 5.92
C ASP A 584 -3.84 40.08 6.36
N ASN A 585 -4.26 38.91 5.93
CA ASN A 585 -5.61 38.37 6.21
C ASN A 585 -5.52 36.87 6.55
N ILE A 586 -4.99 36.58 7.75
CA ILE A 586 -4.78 35.22 8.23
C ILE A 586 -6.08 34.64 8.79
N PHE A 587 -6.47 33.45 8.35
CA PHE A 587 -7.67 32.77 8.80
C PHE A 587 -7.39 31.91 10.04
N TYR A 588 -7.69 32.43 11.22
CA TYR A 588 -7.67 31.66 12.46
C TYR A 588 -9.09 31.11 12.74
N ASN A 589 -9.31 29.83 12.44
CA ASN A 589 -10.63 29.23 12.65
C ASN A 589 -10.57 27.78 13.14
N SER A 590 -9.90 27.58 14.29
CA SER A 590 -9.78 26.27 14.93
C SER A 590 -11.12 25.65 15.27
N GLN A 591 -12.10 26.47 15.68
CA GLN A 591 -13.44 25.99 16.02
C GLN A 591 -14.18 25.44 14.79
N LYS A 592 -14.14 26.15 13.67
CA LYS A 592 -14.74 25.72 12.41
C LYS A 592 -14.13 24.41 11.93
N MET A 593 -12.80 24.31 11.94
CA MET A 593 -12.07 23.10 11.58
C MET A 593 -12.45 21.91 12.46
N TYR A 594 -12.61 22.13 13.77
CA TYR A 594 -13.05 21.10 14.70
C TYR A 594 -14.43 20.54 14.36
N TYR A 595 -15.43 21.39 14.09
CA TYR A 595 -16.77 20.94 13.71
C TYR A 595 -16.80 20.31 12.32
N THR A 596 -15.99 20.77 11.38
CA THR A 596 -15.83 20.15 10.05
C THR A 596 -15.36 18.69 10.19
N ARG A 597 -14.36 18.43 11.02
CA ARG A 597 -13.86 17.07 11.29
C ARG A 597 -14.91 16.19 11.96
N LEU A 598 -15.62 16.72 12.97
CA LEU A 598 -16.68 15.98 13.65
C LEU A 598 -17.85 15.64 12.71
N MET A 599 -18.21 16.55 11.80
CA MET A 599 -19.23 16.29 10.80
C MET A 599 -18.81 15.11 9.91
N GLY A 600 -17.63 15.14 9.30
CA GLY A 600 -17.15 14.05 8.47
C GLY A 600 -17.01 12.72 9.20
N ALA A 601 -16.69 12.73 10.51
CA ALA A 601 -16.57 11.52 11.31
C ALA A 601 -17.94 10.92 11.73
N MET A 602 -19.00 11.74 11.85
CA MET A 602 -20.32 11.31 12.30
C MET A 602 -21.31 11.05 11.16
N ASP A 603 -21.13 11.67 10.01
CA ASP A 603 -21.93 11.42 8.79
C ASP A 603 -21.60 10.02 8.25
N LYS A 604 -22.40 9.04 8.66
CA LYS A 604 -22.13 7.61 8.37
C LYS A 604 -22.52 7.19 6.97
N ASN A 605 -23.54 7.84 6.42
CA ASN A 605 -24.05 7.54 5.08
C ASN A 605 -23.34 8.36 3.99
N MET A 606 -22.46 9.30 4.41
CA MET A 606 -21.66 10.16 3.52
C MET A 606 -22.52 11.07 2.61
N ASP A 607 -23.75 11.41 3.05
CA ASP A 607 -24.65 12.28 2.26
C ASP A 607 -24.28 13.78 2.33
N GLY A 608 -23.32 14.15 3.19
CA GLY A 608 -22.88 15.53 3.40
C GLY A 608 -23.80 16.32 4.35
N GLU A 609 -24.72 15.65 5.00
CA GLU A 609 -25.61 16.19 6.01
C GLU A 609 -25.51 15.37 7.30
N LEU A 610 -25.73 15.97 8.44
CA LEU A 610 -25.62 15.31 9.72
C LEU A 610 -27.00 15.12 10.34
N ALA A 611 -27.57 13.93 10.27
CA ALA A 611 -28.82 13.60 10.90
C ALA A 611 -28.67 13.44 12.44
N ARG A 612 -29.73 13.71 13.22
CA ARG A 612 -29.69 13.51 14.71
C ARG A 612 -29.34 12.07 15.10
N THR A 613 -29.74 11.09 14.29
CA THR A 613 -29.48 9.68 14.54
C THR A 613 -28.00 9.32 14.41
N GLU A 614 -27.23 10.10 13.68
CA GLU A 614 -25.80 9.92 13.46
C GLU A 614 -24.95 10.52 14.59
N ILE A 615 -25.52 11.46 15.36
CA ILE A 615 -24.79 12.09 16.45
C ILE A 615 -24.37 11.05 17.50
N ASN A 616 -23.07 10.92 17.68
CA ASN A 616 -22.49 10.07 18.72
C ASN A 616 -23.03 10.48 20.11
N LYS A 617 -23.34 9.50 20.95
CA LYS A 617 -23.95 9.74 22.28
C LYS A 617 -23.18 10.75 23.13
N GLY A 618 -21.85 10.73 23.08
CA GLY A 618 -20.98 11.64 23.81
C GLY A 618 -21.07 13.10 23.36
N TYR A 619 -21.46 13.33 22.11
CA TYR A 619 -21.52 14.66 21.51
C TYR A 619 -22.93 15.28 21.45
N ARG A 620 -23.97 14.56 21.90
CA ARG A 620 -25.36 15.05 21.85
C ARG A 620 -25.56 16.39 22.59
N ARG A 621 -24.88 16.59 23.70
CA ARG A 621 -24.96 17.87 24.46
C ARG A 621 -24.41 19.05 23.66
N ILE A 622 -23.47 18.82 22.76
CA ILE A 622 -22.86 19.85 21.92
C ILE A 622 -23.71 20.08 20.67
N PHE A 623 -24.13 19.02 19.98
CA PHE A 623 -24.80 19.12 18.70
C PHE A 623 -26.31 19.41 18.75
N TYR A 624 -27.05 18.89 19.73
CA TYR A 624 -28.50 19.14 19.80
C TYR A 624 -28.87 20.63 19.87
N PRO A 625 -28.15 21.51 20.63
CA PRO A 625 -28.36 22.94 20.52
C PRO A 625 -28.05 23.54 19.14
N LEU A 626 -27.15 22.91 18.35
CA LEU A 626 -26.85 23.37 17.01
C LEU A 626 -27.98 23.07 16.05
N PHE A 627 -28.65 21.91 16.16
CA PHE A 627 -29.86 21.63 15.39
C PHE A 627 -30.95 22.68 15.67
N PHE A 628 -31.17 23.04 16.92
CA PHE A 628 -32.17 24.05 17.25
C PHE A 628 -31.89 25.43 16.64
N ARG A 629 -30.61 25.77 16.47
CA ARG A 629 -30.18 27.07 15.90
C ARG A 629 -29.97 27.04 14.40
N GLY A 630 -29.56 25.92 13.85
CA GLY A 630 -29.05 25.75 12.48
C GLY A 630 -30.01 25.10 11.51
N ASP A 631 -30.82 24.13 11.96
CA ASP A 631 -31.79 23.43 11.10
C ASP A 631 -32.95 24.37 10.76
N LYS A 632 -32.77 25.13 9.68
CA LYS A 632 -33.73 26.18 9.28
C LYS A 632 -34.85 25.64 8.43
N ASN A 633 -34.59 24.57 7.67
CA ASN A 633 -35.56 23.90 6.80
C ASN A 633 -36.41 22.87 7.57
N GLN A 634 -36.06 22.55 8.83
CA GLN A 634 -36.72 21.61 9.73
C GLN A 634 -36.82 20.18 9.20
N ASP A 635 -35.78 19.74 8.53
CA ASP A 635 -35.67 18.37 8.00
C ASP A 635 -34.97 17.37 8.95
N ASP A 636 -34.62 17.85 10.16
CA ASP A 636 -33.95 17.10 11.23
C ASP A 636 -32.52 16.68 10.86
N LYS A 637 -31.88 17.41 9.94
CA LYS A 637 -30.50 17.30 9.51
C LYS A 637 -29.78 18.66 9.64
N LEU A 638 -28.47 18.63 9.59
CA LEU A 638 -27.61 19.81 9.48
C LEU A 638 -26.73 19.66 8.24
N SER A 639 -26.98 20.44 7.22
CA SER A 639 -26.02 20.67 6.15
C SER A 639 -24.77 21.37 6.69
N TYR A 640 -23.66 21.33 5.96
CA TYR A 640 -22.44 22.04 6.33
C TYR A 640 -22.70 23.54 6.60
N THR A 641 -23.47 24.19 5.73
CA THR A 641 -23.80 25.61 5.85
C THR A 641 -24.64 25.90 7.12
N GLU A 642 -25.61 25.07 7.43
CA GLU A 642 -26.44 25.19 8.63
C GLU A 642 -25.61 24.98 9.89
N LEU A 643 -24.77 23.94 9.92
CA LEU A 643 -23.85 23.68 11.03
C LEU A 643 -22.93 24.88 11.27
N MET A 644 -22.27 25.40 10.23
CA MET A 644 -21.36 26.54 10.36
C MET A 644 -22.09 27.82 10.78
N SER A 645 -23.33 28.01 10.36
CA SER A 645 -24.15 29.16 10.81
C SER A 645 -24.58 29.07 12.28
N ALA A 646 -24.73 27.84 12.78
CA ALA A 646 -25.15 27.58 14.17
C ALA A 646 -24.03 27.73 15.21
N ILE A 647 -22.77 27.66 14.80
CA ILE A 647 -21.57 27.72 15.64
C ILE A 647 -21.25 29.17 16.09
N LYS A 648 -21.80 30.18 15.45
CA LYS A 648 -21.57 31.61 15.74
C LYS A 648 -22.01 32.04 17.12
#